data_0683b222ba6fc89c56ef1270efccf623
#
_entry.id   0683b222ba6fc89c56ef1270efccf623
#
_cell.length_a   1.000
_cell.length_b   1.000
_cell.length_c   1.000
_cell.angle_alpha   90.00
_cell.angle_beta   90.00
_cell.angle_gamma   90.00
#
_symmetry.space_group_name_H-M   'P 1'
#
loop_
_entity.id
_entity.type
_entity.pdbx_description
1 polymer ?
#
loop_
_entity_poly.entity_id
_entity_poly.type
_entity_poly.pdbx_seq_one_letter_code
_entity_poly.pdbx_strand_id
1 'polypeptide(L)'
;MLEDYKSALRAGQRAYRARIARGQSPYLAVLDDVLKGVDIVAQEPLGLVEIPSDSLVGTKTSGRHTAFSYDFMPLLEPDTEFAVKWSNLCDAHLEEGIHTPIIAFEYMNQFYVQEGNKRVSVLKYYGAVKIPGTVTRLIPARTDKLENKIYYEFLDFYKLSKVNYVHFSKLGGYSKLQTLVCKASGETWSEDDRLNFAAFYTMFHQQFEALGGTSMGLTTGDALLVYLSVYRYSDTYDATPAQVRQNLEKLWNEVKVLTEPHGVELSLDPPKSPAEPLLSKLNIFSPSKQPSELRVVFLHEYNAKISAWVRAHDEGREALAKVFPDKVYISSYEDVNPEVDAEQVLEEVAHNNADVVFTTSVRMYNACLKVAAQHPKTRILNCSLNAPHPLVRTYYPRTYEVTYLLGMLAGIMTKTGHIGYVAANPVYGVPAAINAFAQGLKSVRPAGRIRLRWACQTDAAHPLDFADCPEIDMVYARDSREPANTHRDYGLCRKLPDGSLQPLGLPIWRWDTFYVEIVRSIFDGSWDNAATTRAVNYWWGLRSGAEDLEYQESLPSGTRQLLDLLETLQGSDNVHIFPEKLYDNEDNLHSPENRVYSPKELMEMDWLDACVHGKLPHYDELDVKTRTVLAINGLDNVKGLEK
;
A
#
# COMPACT_ATOMS: atom_id res chain seq x y z
N MET A 1 -35.09 36.31 13.26
CA MET A 1 -36.30 35.65 13.83
C MET A 1 -37.14 34.96 12.74
N LEU A 2 -38.29 35.50 12.29
CA LEU A 2 -39.14 34.87 11.26
C LEU A 2 -38.44 34.81 9.87
N GLU A 3 -37.60 35.78 9.58
CA GLU A 3 -36.83 35.81 8.30
C GLU A 3 -35.77 34.70 8.24
N ASP A 4 -35.11 34.39 9.37
CA ASP A 4 -34.14 33.26 9.42
C ASP A 4 -34.87 31.94 9.22
N TYR A 5 -36.03 31.76 9.85
CA TYR A 5 -36.87 30.60 9.64
C TYR A 5 -37.27 30.45 8.15
N LYS A 6 -37.73 31.53 7.51
CA LYS A 6 -38.09 31.51 6.09
C LYS A 6 -36.90 31.22 5.20
N SER A 7 -35.70 31.67 5.58
CA SER A 7 -34.47 31.37 4.86
C SER A 7 -34.08 29.91 5.02
N ALA A 8 -34.14 29.36 6.23
CA ALA A 8 -33.91 27.94 6.51
C ALA A 8 -34.95 27.04 5.82
N LEU A 9 -36.25 27.44 5.80
CA LEU A 9 -37.29 26.73 5.07
C LEU A 9 -37.01 26.67 3.56
N ARG A 10 -36.59 27.81 2.96
CA ARG A 10 -36.17 27.82 1.53
C ARG A 10 -34.98 26.90 1.27
N ALA A 11 -34.04 26.84 2.18
CA ALA A 11 -32.91 25.89 2.09
C ALA A 11 -33.42 24.45 2.16
N GLY A 12 -34.28 24.11 3.12
CA GLY A 12 -34.88 22.78 3.27
C GLY A 12 -35.68 22.37 2.06
N GLN A 13 -36.48 23.26 1.47
CA GLN A 13 -37.26 22.99 0.25
C GLN A 13 -36.33 22.74 -0.96
N ARG A 14 -35.20 23.44 -1.08
CA ARG A 14 -34.21 23.18 -2.12
C ARG A 14 -33.55 21.82 -1.94
N ALA A 15 -33.13 21.51 -0.73
CA ALA A 15 -32.53 20.21 -0.37
C ALA A 15 -33.49 19.04 -0.63
N TYR A 16 -34.75 19.22 -0.26
CA TYR A 16 -35.84 18.27 -0.52
C TYR A 16 -35.98 17.96 -2.02
N ARG A 17 -36.09 19.01 -2.86
CA ARG A 17 -36.24 18.85 -4.33
C ARG A 17 -35.02 18.19 -4.95
N ALA A 18 -33.81 18.56 -4.50
CA ALA A 18 -32.57 17.99 -5.00
C ALA A 18 -32.45 16.47 -4.73
N ARG A 19 -32.91 16.02 -3.56
CA ARG A 19 -32.94 14.58 -3.20
C ARG A 19 -33.97 13.81 -4.02
N ILE A 20 -35.18 14.36 -4.17
CA ILE A 20 -36.22 13.72 -5.01
C ILE A 20 -35.76 13.58 -6.47
N ALA A 21 -35.12 14.61 -7.02
CA ALA A 21 -34.58 14.56 -8.39
C ALA A 21 -33.52 13.44 -8.58
N ARG A 22 -32.87 13.01 -7.51
CA ARG A 22 -31.90 11.90 -7.49
C ARG A 22 -32.52 10.55 -7.10
N GLY A 23 -33.83 10.47 -6.91
CA GLY A 23 -34.51 9.24 -6.45
C GLY A 23 -34.19 8.83 -5.00
N GLN A 24 -33.74 9.77 -4.17
CA GLN A 24 -33.34 9.54 -2.79
C GLN A 24 -34.39 10.07 -1.81
N SER A 25 -34.42 9.50 -0.57
CA SER A 25 -35.30 10.03 0.48
C SER A 25 -34.95 11.48 0.80
N PRO A 26 -35.93 12.39 0.78
CA PRO A 26 -35.70 13.80 1.06
C PRO A 26 -35.71 14.13 2.56
N TYR A 27 -36.10 13.17 3.43
CA TYR A 27 -36.26 13.36 4.85
C TYR A 27 -35.09 12.82 5.66
N LEU A 28 -35.07 13.11 6.97
CA LEU A 28 -34.13 12.54 7.91
C LEU A 28 -34.20 11.01 7.91
N ALA A 29 -33.05 10.35 7.96
CA ALA A 29 -33.00 8.92 8.18
C ALA A 29 -33.53 8.58 9.58
N VAL A 30 -34.17 7.42 9.72
CA VAL A 30 -34.74 6.93 10.97
C VAL A 30 -33.93 5.74 11.46
N LEU A 31 -33.30 5.85 12.63
CA LEU A 31 -32.44 4.79 13.18
C LEU A 31 -33.22 3.48 13.39
N ASP A 32 -34.45 3.56 13.93
CA ASP A 32 -35.27 2.36 14.16
C ASP A 32 -35.57 1.61 12.86
N ASP A 33 -35.60 2.29 11.71
CA ASP A 33 -35.75 1.67 10.40
C ASP A 33 -34.42 1.07 9.90
N VAL A 34 -33.30 1.77 10.14
CA VAL A 34 -31.95 1.30 9.79
C VAL A 34 -31.57 0.02 10.55
N LEU A 35 -32.01 -0.09 11.80
CA LEU A 35 -31.72 -1.24 12.66
C LEU A 35 -32.64 -2.46 12.41
N LYS A 36 -33.61 -2.37 11.50
CA LYS A 36 -34.46 -3.55 11.18
C LYS A 36 -33.64 -4.70 10.64
N GLY A 37 -33.61 -5.80 11.39
CA GLY A 37 -32.83 -6.99 11.04
C GLY A 37 -31.33 -6.90 11.33
N VAL A 38 -30.91 -5.89 12.12
CA VAL A 38 -29.53 -5.77 12.59
C VAL A 38 -29.44 -6.25 14.03
N ASP A 39 -28.52 -7.15 14.29
CA ASP A 39 -28.17 -7.61 15.63
C ASP A 39 -27.23 -6.59 16.30
N ILE A 40 -27.68 -5.99 17.40
CA ILE A 40 -26.86 -5.09 18.25
C ILE A 40 -26.33 -5.91 19.43
N VAL A 41 -25.01 -6.10 19.46
CA VAL A 41 -24.32 -6.92 20.47
C VAL A 41 -23.93 -6.13 21.71
N ALA A 42 -23.80 -4.80 21.61
CA ALA A 42 -23.48 -3.94 22.75
C ALA A 42 -24.00 -2.51 22.57
N GLN A 43 -24.20 -1.83 23.70
CA GLN A 43 -24.48 -0.40 23.77
C GLN A 43 -23.43 0.23 24.69
N GLU A 44 -22.65 1.15 24.17
CA GLU A 44 -21.55 1.81 24.88
C GLU A 44 -21.86 3.29 25.09
N PRO A 45 -22.00 3.77 26.34
CA PRO A 45 -22.15 5.20 26.59
C PRO A 45 -20.82 5.92 26.36
N LEU A 46 -20.77 6.81 25.38
CA LEU A 46 -19.58 7.63 25.08
C LEU A 46 -19.49 8.90 25.95
N GLY A 47 -20.58 9.24 26.63
CA GLY A 47 -20.67 10.50 27.38
C GLY A 47 -20.86 11.71 26.49
N LEU A 48 -20.29 12.85 26.88
CA LEU A 48 -20.30 14.09 26.10
C LEU A 48 -19.26 14.00 24.97
N VAL A 49 -19.73 14.14 23.73
CA VAL A 49 -18.91 14.04 22.50
C VAL A 49 -19.20 15.25 21.62
N GLU A 50 -18.15 15.79 21.01
CA GLU A 50 -18.26 16.76 19.92
C GLU A 50 -18.58 16.01 18.62
N ILE A 51 -19.85 16.04 18.20
CA ILE A 51 -20.35 15.32 17.03
C ILE A 51 -20.07 16.15 15.78
N PRO A 52 -19.37 15.61 14.76
CA PRO A 52 -19.24 16.30 13.47
C PRO A 52 -20.62 16.56 12.86
N SER A 53 -20.86 17.78 12.43
CA SER A 53 -22.16 18.21 11.88
C SER A 53 -22.61 17.34 10.70
N ASP A 54 -21.67 16.96 9.84
CA ASP A 54 -21.94 16.15 8.64
C ASP A 54 -22.26 14.69 8.96
N SER A 55 -21.80 14.20 10.11
CA SER A 55 -22.11 12.85 10.59
C SER A 55 -23.50 12.72 11.23
N LEU A 56 -24.20 13.85 11.48
CA LEU A 56 -25.59 13.89 11.94
C LEU A 56 -26.52 13.70 10.73
N VAL A 57 -27.06 12.50 10.57
CA VAL A 57 -27.81 12.08 9.37
C VAL A 57 -29.30 11.84 9.61
N GLY A 58 -29.72 11.72 10.87
CA GLY A 58 -31.09 11.32 11.12
C GLY A 58 -31.58 11.48 12.57
N THR A 59 -32.74 10.95 12.81
CA THR A 59 -33.40 10.91 14.11
C THR A 59 -33.64 9.46 14.55
N LYS A 60 -33.79 9.22 15.86
CA LYS A 60 -34.01 7.87 16.38
C LYS A 60 -35.35 7.28 15.91
N THR A 61 -36.41 8.06 16.01
CA THR A 61 -37.79 7.59 15.73
C THR A 61 -38.44 8.37 14.58
N SER A 62 -39.44 7.77 13.94
CA SER A 62 -40.17 8.37 12.81
C SER A 62 -41.07 9.54 13.14
N GLY A 63 -41.31 9.85 14.43
CA GLY A 63 -42.37 10.75 14.87
C GLY A 63 -42.36 12.18 14.29
N ARG A 64 -41.21 12.70 13.87
CA ARG A 64 -41.08 14.05 13.29
C ARG A 64 -40.02 14.13 12.19
N HIS A 65 -39.60 13.02 11.61
CA HIS A 65 -38.56 12.98 10.58
C HIS A 65 -38.94 13.79 9.33
N THR A 66 -40.25 13.89 9.01
CA THR A 66 -40.76 14.66 7.86
C THR A 66 -40.86 16.15 8.10
N ALA A 67 -40.65 16.61 9.35
CA ALA A 67 -40.59 18.06 9.66
C ALA A 67 -39.27 18.70 9.17
N PHE A 68 -38.29 17.89 8.78
CA PHE A 68 -36.98 18.31 8.34
C PHE A 68 -36.59 17.64 7.00
N SER A 69 -35.84 18.36 6.19
CA SER A 69 -35.09 17.77 5.09
C SER A 69 -33.95 16.87 5.61
N TYR A 70 -33.34 16.09 4.74
CA TYR A 70 -32.26 15.17 5.09
C TYR A 70 -31.05 15.83 5.79
N ASP A 71 -30.88 17.14 5.63
CA ASP A 71 -29.83 17.97 6.20
C ASP A 71 -30.29 18.78 7.43
N PHE A 72 -31.40 18.39 8.03
CA PHE A 72 -32.03 19.05 9.19
C PHE A 72 -32.63 20.44 8.93
N MET A 73 -32.72 20.92 7.70
CA MET A 73 -33.42 22.17 7.45
C MET A 73 -34.95 21.98 7.58
N PRO A 74 -35.69 22.99 8.11
CA PRO A 74 -37.13 22.87 8.33
C PRO A 74 -37.91 22.76 7.02
N LEU A 75 -39.04 22.04 7.05
CA LEU A 75 -39.98 21.88 5.93
C LEU A 75 -41.41 22.33 6.25
N LEU A 76 -41.71 22.66 7.50
CA LEU A 76 -43.04 23.08 7.91
C LEU A 76 -43.28 24.56 7.65
N GLU A 77 -44.54 24.95 7.44
CA GLU A 77 -44.92 26.33 7.14
C GLU A 77 -44.66 27.30 8.32
N PRO A 78 -44.46 28.61 8.06
CA PRO A 78 -44.06 29.60 9.05
C PRO A 78 -45.10 29.89 10.15
N ASP A 79 -46.35 29.53 9.95
CA ASP A 79 -47.47 29.74 10.89
C ASP A 79 -47.63 28.62 11.92
N THR A 80 -46.72 27.66 11.94
CA THR A 80 -46.75 26.50 12.84
C THR A 80 -46.06 26.78 14.18
N GLU A 81 -46.53 26.08 15.24
CA GLU A 81 -45.86 26.07 16.56
C GLU A 81 -44.37 25.62 16.42
N PHE A 82 -44.11 24.80 15.43
CA PHE A 82 -42.76 24.38 15.11
C PHE A 82 -41.86 25.56 14.73
N ALA A 83 -42.35 26.43 13.84
CA ALA A 83 -41.63 27.59 13.36
C ALA A 83 -41.36 28.60 14.51
N VAL A 84 -42.34 28.81 15.38
CA VAL A 84 -42.18 29.68 16.58
C VAL A 84 -41.08 29.12 17.49
N LYS A 85 -41.12 27.81 17.82
CA LYS A 85 -40.09 27.19 18.66
C LYS A 85 -38.70 27.16 18.01
N TRP A 86 -38.64 27.05 16.71
CA TRP A 86 -37.38 27.10 15.95
C TRP A 86 -36.80 28.52 15.97
N SER A 87 -37.64 29.55 15.76
CA SER A 87 -37.24 30.95 15.79
C SER A 87 -36.76 31.39 17.18
N ASN A 88 -37.44 30.94 18.24
CA ASN A 88 -37.00 31.22 19.62
C ASN A 88 -35.62 30.60 19.94
N LEU A 89 -35.32 29.39 19.39
CA LEU A 89 -33.98 28.79 19.50
C LEU A 89 -32.93 29.57 18.72
N CYS A 90 -33.31 30.14 17.58
CA CYS A 90 -32.47 31.00 16.77
C CYS A 90 -32.06 32.26 17.56
N ASP A 91 -33.05 32.91 18.21
CA ASP A 91 -32.79 34.08 19.03
C ASP A 91 -31.87 33.75 20.21
N ALA A 92 -32.17 32.69 20.94
CA ALA A 92 -31.31 32.20 22.02
C ALA A 92 -29.88 31.88 21.55
N HIS A 93 -29.73 31.32 20.33
CA HIS A 93 -28.42 31.07 19.77
C HIS A 93 -27.62 32.33 19.49
N LEU A 94 -28.31 33.39 19.01
CA LEU A 94 -27.67 34.68 18.70
C LEU A 94 -27.32 35.46 19.95
N GLU A 95 -28.12 35.34 21.02
CA GLU A 95 -27.94 36.07 22.28
C GLU A 95 -26.91 35.39 23.20
N GLU A 96 -27.03 34.07 23.44
CA GLU A 96 -26.29 33.37 24.48
C GLU A 96 -25.54 32.13 23.94
N GLY A 97 -25.86 31.67 22.72
CA GLY A 97 -25.46 30.39 22.20
C GLY A 97 -26.31 29.21 22.67
N ILE A 98 -26.28 28.11 21.93
CA ILE A 98 -26.95 26.85 22.34
C ILE A 98 -25.92 25.97 23.01
N HIS A 99 -25.91 25.93 24.34
CA HIS A 99 -24.95 25.14 25.13
C HIS A 99 -25.48 23.77 25.58
N THR A 100 -26.80 23.57 25.55
CA THR A 100 -27.43 22.32 26.00
C THR A 100 -27.10 21.20 25.00
N PRO A 101 -26.38 20.13 25.43
CA PRO A 101 -26.06 19.01 24.54
C PRO A 101 -27.32 18.34 24.00
N ILE A 102 -27.24 17.81 22.79
CA ILE A 102 -28.27 16.92 22.22
C ILE A 102 -28.12 15.52 22.82
N ILE A 103 -29.14 14.67 22.69
CA ILE A 103 -29.04 13.24 22.98
C ILE A 103 -29.07 12.50 21.64
N ALA A 104 -28.07 11.65 21.38
CA ALA A 104 -27.95 10.97 20.13
C ALA A 104 -27.45 9.53 20.29
N PHE A 105 -27.75 8.71 19.30
CA PHE A 105 -27.15 7.39 19.11
C PHE A 105 -26.12 7.45 17.98
N GLU A 106 -25.02 6.76 18.16
CA GLU A 106 -24.06 6.50 17.09
C GLU A 106 -24.22 5.04 16.60
N TYR A 107 -24.34 4.87 15.28
CA TYR A 107 -24.35 3.60 14.61
C TYR A 107 -23.56 3.70 13.29
N MET A 108 -22.54 2.86 13.13
CA MET A 108 -21.70 2.82 11.92
C MET A 108 -21.14 4.20 11.54
N ASN A 109 -20.60 4.94 12.52
CA ASN A 109 -20.04 6.30 12.37
C ASN A 109 -21.06 7.39 11.96
N GLN A 110 -22.34 7.10 12.01
CA GLN A 110 -23.43 8.04 11.76
C GLN A 110 -24.20 8.29 13.06
N PHE A 111 -24.65 9.54 13.24
CA PHE A 111 -25.34 9.95 14.45
C PHE A 111 -26.80 10.25 14.18
N TYR A 112 -27.65 9.75 15.07
CA TYR A 112 -29.11 9.86 15.01
C TYR A 112 -29.63 10.52 16.29
N VAL A 113 -30.29 11.64 16.12
CA VAL A 113 -30.75 12.47 17.23
C VAL A 113 -31.97 11.83 17.91
N GLN A 114 -31.89 11.59 19.20
CA GLN A 114 -33.03 11.20 20.02
C GLN A 114 -33.77 12.45 20.51
N GLU A 115 -33.00 13.44 21.01
CA GLU A 115 -33.53 14.69 21.52
C GLU A 115 -32.69 15.86 21.04
N GLY A 116 -33.35 16.91 20.52
CA GLY A 116 -32.71 18.14 20.11
C GLY A 116 -32.69 18.39 18.60
N ASN A 117 -33.53 17.73 17.79
CA ASN A 117 -33.59 17.93 16.33
C ASN A 117 -33.65 19.41 15.90
N LYS A 118 -34.43 20.26 16.65
CA LYS A 118 -34.49 21.70 16.35
C LYS A 118 -33.19 22.43 16.70
N ARG A 119 -32.49 22.00 17.77
CA ARG A 119 -31.16 22.53 18.14
C ARG A 119 -30.16 22.23 17.04
N VAL A 120 -30.13 20.97 16.55
CA VAL A 120 -29.31 20.57 15.40
C VAL A 120 -29.66 21.41 14.17
N SER A 121 -30.94 21.61 13.88
CA SER A 121 -31.38 22.41 12.74
C SER A 121 -30.87 23.86 12.79
N VAL A 122 -30.99 24.53 13.94
CA VAL A 122 -30.49 25.90 14.12
C VAL A 122 -28.97 25.95 14.02
N LEU A 123 -28.27 25.06 14.70
CA LEU A 123 -26.80 25.00 14.67
C LEU A 123 -26.25 24.73 13.26
N LYS A 124 -26.85 23.79 12.52
CA LYS A 124 -26.50 23.56 11.11
C LYS A 124 -26.79 24.77 10.21
N TYR A 125 -27.90 25.46 10.42
CA TYR A 125 -28.25 26.65 9.66
C TYR A 125 -27.19 27.76 9.82
N TYR A 126 -26.61 27.90 11.03
CA TYR A 126 -25.51 28.82 11.30
C TYR A 126 -24.12 28.25 11.01
N GLY A 127 -24.02 27.08 10.37
CA GLY A 127 -22.76 26.53 9.92
C GLY A 127 -21.89 25.89 11.01
N ALA A 128 -22.51 25.39 12.09
CA ALA A 128 -21.78 24.70 13.14
C ALA A 128 -21.04 23.47 12.56
N VAL A 129 -19.74 23.41 12.76
CA VAL A 129 -18.88 22.30 12.33
C VAL A 129 -19.02 21.10 13.26
N LYS A 130 -19.21 21.36 14.56
CA LYS A 130 -19.40 20.35 15.60
C LYS A 130 -20.58 20.73 16.50
N ILE A 131 -21.28 19.72 17.01
CA ILE A 131 -22.44 19.88 17.88
C ILE A 131 -22.23 18.99 19.12
N PRO A 132 -22.25 19.57 20.34
CA PRO A 132 -22.10 18.80 21.58
C PRO A 132 -23.30 17.88 21.82
N GLY A 133 -23.04 16.60 22.09
CA GLY A 133 -24.08 15.62 22.36
C GLY A 133 -23.67 14.55 23.35
N THR A 134 -24.64 14.11 24.17
CA THR A 134 -24.50 12.89 24.96
C THR A 134 -24.84 11.71 24.07
N VAL A 135 -23.86 10.84 23.82
CA VAL A 135 -23.95 9.81 22.80
C VAL A 135 -23.92 8.42 23.41
N THR A 136 -24.78 7.54 22.90
CA THR A 136 -24.71 6.09 23.10
C THR A 136 -24.38 5.42 21.78
N ARG A 137 -23.30 4.66 21.73
CA ARG A 137 -22.86 3.87 20.57
C ARG A 137 -23.58 2.53 20.53
N LEU A 138 -24.11 2.17 19.36
CA LEU A 138 -24.71 0.87 19.09
C LEU A 138 -23.75 0.03 18.27
N ILE A 139 -23.26 -1.08 18.85
CA ILE A 139 -22.28 -1.93 18.20
C ILE A 139 -23.01 -3.11 17.55
N PRO A 140 -23.01 -3.22 16.19
CA PRO A 140 -23.61 -4.37 15.49
C PRO A 140 -22.78 -5.63 15.67
N ALA A 141 -23.37 -6.81 15.43
CA ALA A 141 -22.62 -8.05 15.34
C ALA A 141 -21.59 -7.99 14.19
N ARG A 142 -20.46 -8.72 14.35
CA ARG A 142 -19.44 -8.84 13.29
C ARG A 142 -20.03 -9.60 12.09
N THR A 143 -19.78 -9.08 10.89
CA THR A 143 -20.19 -9.68 9.62
C THR A 143 -19.04 -9.61 8.62
N ASP A 144 -19.14 -10.38 7.53
CA ASP A 144 -18.14 -10.33 6.44
C ASP A 144 -18.27 -9.12 5.53
N LYS A 145 -19.26 -8.26 5.74
CA LYS A 145 -19.41 -7.02 4.95
C LYS A 145 -18.24 -6.07 5.20
N LEU A 146 -17.70 -5.53 4.13
CA LEU A 146 -16.55 -4.60 4.17
C LEU A 146 -16.78 -3.42 5.13
N GLU A 147 -17.96 -2.79 5.07
CA GLU A 147 -18.31 -1.65 5.92
C GLU A 147 -18.30 -2.00 7.41
N ASN A 148 -18.74 -3.22 7.76
CA ASN A 148 -18.72 -3.70 9.13
C ASN A 148 -17.29 -3.97 9.61
N LYS A 149 -16.44 -4.56 8.76
CA LYS A 149 -15.02 -4.78 9.07
C LYS A 149 -14.29 -3.44 9.29
N ILE A 150 -14.50 -2.45 8.41
CA ILE A 150 -13.93 -1.09 8.55
C ILE A 150 -14.44 -0.41 9.83
N TYR A 151 -15.72 -0.61 10.18
CA TYR A 151 -16.27 -0.05 11.43
C TYR A 151 -15.60 -0.65 12.66
N TYR A 152 -15.27 -1.94 12.65
CA TYR A 152 -14.53 -2.55 13.76
C TYR A 152 -13.10 -2.05 13.87
N GLU A 153 -12.40 -1.80 12.76
CA GLU A 153 -11.11 -1.09 12.78
C GLU A 153 -11.24 0.31 13.37
N PHE A 154 -12.31 1.03 13.00
CA PHE A 154 -12.62 2.33 13.61
C PHE A 154 -12.79 2.23 15.13
N LEU A 155 -13.51 1.23 15.64
CA LEU A 155 -13.72 1.07 17.08
C LEU A 155 -12.38 0.90 17.82
N ASP A 156 -11.46 0.11 17.27
CA ASP A 156 -10.15 -0.09 17.85
C ASP A 156 -9.29 1.18 17.77
N PHE A 157 -9.29 1.87 16.65
CA PHE A 157 -8.64 3.18 16.50
C PHE A 157 -9.23 4.24 17.45
N TYR A 158 -10.55 4.28 17.61
CA TYR A 158 -11.20 5.22 18.52
C TYR A 158 -10.82 5.02 19.98
N LYS A 159 -10.58 3.78 20.41
CA LYS A 159 -10.07 3.49 21.77
C LYS A 159 -8.74 4.20 22.03
N LEU A 160 -7.86 4.24 21.03
CA LEU A 160 -6.53 4.84 21.11
C LEU A 160 -6.56 6.35 20.92
N SER A 161 -7.24 6.82 19.88
CA SER A 161 -7.18 8.22 19.43
C SER A 161 -8.27 9.12 19.97
N LYS A 162 -9.46 8.58 20.28
CA LYS A 162 -10.71 9.35 20.54
C LYS A 162 -11.15 10.23 19.35
N VAL A 163 -10.62 9.99 18.16
CA VAL A 163 -10.97 10.70 16.92
C VAL A 163 -12.19 10.02 16.28
N ASN A 164 -13.25 10.76 16.01
CA ASN A 164 -14.54 10.26 15.49
C ASN A 164 -14.97 10.91 14.17
N TYR A 165 -14.09 11.65 13.51
CA TYR A 165 -14.41 12.44 12.31
C TYR A 165 -13.62 11.98 11.07
N VAL A 166 -12.75 11.00 11.18
CA VAL A 166 -12.00 10.43 10.06
C VAL A 166 -12.65 9.11 9.65
N HIS A 167 -12.93 8.97 8.36
CA HIS A 167 -13.54 7.77 7.80
C HIS A 167 -12.75 7.29 6.59
N PHE A 168 -12.66 5.97 6.43
CA PHE A 168 -11.99 5.30 5.31
C PHE A 168 -12.97 4.43 4.53
N SER A 169 -12.71 4.27 3.24
CA SER A 169 -13.49 3.37 2.37
C SER A 169 -12.88 1.97 2.26
N LYS A 170 -11.65 1.77 2.75
CA LYS A 170 -10.87 0.53 2.64
C LYS A 170 -10.38 0.06 4.01
N LEU A 171 -10.19 -1.26 4.15
CA LEU A 171 -9.54 -1.86 5.33
C LEU A 171 -8.08 -1.39 5.45
N GLY A 172 -7.57 -1.38 6.69
CA GLY A 172 -6.19 -0.97 7.01
C GLY A 172 -6.00 0.55 7.07
N GLY A 173 -7.02 1.36 6.75
CA GLY A 173 -6.91 2.81 6.73
C GLY A 173 -6.58 3.41 8.09
N TYR A 174 -7.19 2.92 9.16
CA TYR A 174 -6.96 3.41 10.51
C TYR A 174 -5.58 3.05 11.05
N SER A 175 -5.11 1.84 10.78
CA SER A 175 -3.77 1.40 11.16
C SER A 175 -2.71 2.20 10.39
N LYS A 176 -2.90 2.39 9.09
CA LYS A 176 -2.01 3.21 8.26
C LYS A 176 -1.97 4.66 8.73
N LEU A 177 -3.11 5.23 9.11
CA LEU A 177 -3.14 6.58 9.70
C LEU A 177 -2.31 6.66 10.98
N GLN A 178 -2.47 5.68 11.89
CA GLN A 178 -1.71 5.60 13.14
C GLN A 178 -0.19 5.67 12.86
N THR A 179 0.29 4.88 11.91
CA THR A 179 1.70 4.88 11.48
C THR A 179 2.13 6.21 10.87
N LEU A 180 1.33 6.77 9.95
CA LEU A 180 1.67 8.02 9.24
C LEU A 180 1.69 9.25 10.16
N VAL A 181 0.95 9.23 11.27
CA VAL A 181 1.04 10.28 12.31
C VAL A 181 2.10 9.96 13.38
N CYS A 182 3.04 9.07 13.07
CA CYS A 182 4.17 8.69 13.92
C CYS A 182 3.77 8.09 15.28
N LYS A 183 2.65 7.35 15.33
CA LYS A 183 2.21 6.62 16.52
C LYS A 183 2.48 5.13 16.35
N ALA A 184 3.07 4.53 17.40
CA ALA A 184 3.25 3.09 17.44
C ALA A 184 1.89 2.37 17.48
N SER A 185 1.88 1.12 17.04
CA SER A 185 0.68 0.30 17.15
C SER A 185 0.28 0.16 18.63
N GLY A 186 -1.01 0.39 18.93
CA GLY A 186 -1.53 0.37 20.30
C GLY A 186 -1.20 1.61 21.15
N GLU A 187 -0.43 2.57 20.64
CA GLU A 187 -0.12 3.83 21.32
C GLU A 187 -1.36 4.73 21.38
N THR A 188 -1.66 5.24 22.58
CA THR A 188 -2.77 6.17 22.79
C THR A 188 -2.37 7.61 22.46
N TRP A 189 -3.29 8.38 21.89
CA TRP A 189 -3.06 9.78 21.57
C TRP A 189 -3.24 10.68 22.79
N SER A 190 -2.27 11.55 23.01
CA SER A 190 -2.38 12.63 24.00
C SER A 190 -3.43 13.66 23.58
N GLU A 191 -3.73 14.60 24.47
CA GLU A 191 -4.62 15.72 24.14
C GLU A 191 -4.01 16.62 23.06
N ASP A 192 -2.70 16.88 23.14
CA ASP A 192 -1.98 17.67 22.14
C ASP A 192 -1.97 16.99 20.77
N ASP A 193 -1.78 15.66 20.69
CA ASP A 193 -1.89 14.91 19.44
C ASP A 193 -3.25 15.11 18.78
N ARG A 194 -4.33 15.01 19.59
CA ARG A 194 -5.70 15.19 19.09
C ARG A 194 -5.98 16.61 18.62
N LEU A 195 -5.49 17.61 19.33
CA LEU A 195 -5.66 19.01 18.96
C LEU A 195 -4.91 19.35 17.68
N ASN A 196 -3.64 18.95 17.59
CA ASN A 196 -2.82 19.18 16.41
C ASN A 196 -3.39 18.45 15.18
N PHE A 197 -3.79 17.20 15.35
CA PHE A 197 -4.41 16.45 14.26
C PHE A 197 -5.75 17.04 13.83
N ALA A 198 -6.60 17.48 14.77
CA ALA A 198 -7.87 18.09 14.44
C ALA A 198 -7.71 19.39 13.65
N ALA A 199 -6.73 20.23 14.03
CA ALA A 199 -6.42 21.46 13.31
C ALA A 199 -5.97 21.17 11.86
N PHE A 200 -5.03 20.26 11.71
CA PHE A 200 -4.54 19.86 10.39
C PHE A 200 -5.65 19.20 9.54
N TYR A 201 -6.38 18.23 10.10
CA TYR A 201 -7.47 17.54 9.38
C TYR A 201 -8.54 18.50 8.89
N THR A 202 -8.92 19.48 9.73
CA THR A 202 -9.93 20.50 9.35
C THR A 202 -9.44 21.35 8.17
N MET A 203 -8.20 21.80 8.23
CA MET A 203 -7.58 22.55 7.14
C MET A 203 -7.48 21.70 5.86
N PHE A 204 -7.03 20.45 5.96
CA PHE A 204 -6.93 19.53 4.86
C PHE A 204 -8.30 19.25 4.21
N HIS A 205 -9.31 18.95 5.02
CA HIS A 205 -10.68 18.71 4.57
C HIS A 205 -11.24 19.87 3.76
N GLN A 206 -11.06 21.11 4.25
CA GLN A 206 -11.49 22.31 3.53
C GLN A 206 -10.83 22.43 2.15
N GLN A 207 -9.53 22.16 2.06
CA GLN A 207 -8.83 22.23 0.76
C GLN A 207 -9.26 21.08 -0.17
N PHE A 208 -9.46 19.88 0.37
CA PHE A 208 -9.95 18.72 -0.37
C PHE A 208 -11.36 18.96 -0.95
N GLU A 209 -12.27 19.53 -0.16
CA GLU A 209 -13.60 19.92 -0.63
C GLU A 209 -13.54 21.02 -1.70
N ALA A 210 -12.72 22.04 -1.50
CA ALA A 210 -12.55 23.14 -2.46
C ALA A 210 -12.05 22.66 -3.82
N LEU A 211 -11.32 21.54 -3.88
CA LEU A 211 -10.90 20.87 -5.10
C LEU A 211 -11.95 19.88 -5.66
N GLY A 212 -13.10 19.73 -5.00
CA GLY A 212 -14.18 18.86 -5.43
C GLY A 212 -14.04 17.40 -5.00
N GLY A 213 -13.21 17.11 -3.98
CA GLY A 213 -12.91 15.76 -3.52
C GLY A 213 -14.13 14.94 -3.12
N THR A 214 -15.05 15.52 -2.36
CA THR A 214 -16.30 14.86 -1.93
C THR A 214 -17.22 14.49 -3.10
N SER A 215 -17.18 15.24 -4.21
CA SER A 215 -17.98 14.93 -5.41
C SER A 215 -17.49 13.68 -6.15
N MET A 216 -16.28 13.20 -5.86
CA MET A 216 -15.69 12.00 -6.47
C MET A 216 -16.06 10.70 -5.72
N GLY A 217 -16.80 10.77 -4.62
CA GLY A 217 -17.17 9.61 -3.81
C GLY A 217 -16.04 9.07 -2.93
N LEU A 218 -14.96 9.83 -2.77
CA LEU A 218 -13.86 9.53 -1.86
C LEU A 218 -14.10 10.11 -0.47
N THR A 219 -13.59 9.44 0.55
CA THR A 219 -13.53 10.02 1.89
C THR A 219 -12.32 10.96 2.00
N THR A 220 -12.45 11.98 2.85
CA THR A 220 -11.31 12.84 3.20
C THR A 220 -10.16 12.01 3.79
N GLY A 221 -10.48 10.95 4.55
CA GLY A 221 -9.49 10.04 5.13
C GLY A 221 -8.64 9.33 4.07
N ASP A 222 -9.27 8.80 3.01
CA ASP A 222 -8.54 8.13 1.92
C ASP A 222 -7.56 9.09 1.23
N ALA A 223 -8.01 10.32 0.94
CA ALA A 223 -7.15 11.35 0.36
C ALA A 223 -6.02 11.78 1.32
N LEU A 224 -6.32 11.84 2.63
CA LEU A 224 -5.33 12.15 3.66
C LEU A 224 -4.23 11.11 3.73
N LEU A 225 -4.55 9.80 3.59
CA LEU A 225 -3.52 8.75 3.56
C LEU A 225 -2.57 8.94 2.37
N VAL A 226 -3.08 9.31 1.20
CA VAL A 226 -2.23 9.63 0.03
C VAL A 226 -1.34 10.82 0.36
N TYR A 227 -1.91 11.89 0.89
CA TYR A 227 -1.14 13.09 1.25
C TYR A 227 -0.03 12.77 2.25
N LEU A 228 -0.34 12.09 3.36
CA LEU A 228 0.63 11.76 4.42
C LEU A 228 1.65 10.70 4.00
N SER A 229 1.37 9.92 2.96
CA SER A 229 2.36 8.99 2.41
C SER A 229 3.47 9.70 1.62
N VAL A 230 3.21 10.93 1.17
CA VAL A 230 4.15 11.76 0.41
C VAL A 230 4.76 12.86 1.27
N TYR A 231 3.92 13.56 2.05
CA TYR A 231 4.35 14.65 2.94
C TYR A 231 4.30 14.16 4.39
N ARG A 232 5.41 14.23 5.11
CA ARG A 232 5.49 13.76 6.51
C ARG A 232 4.52 14.54 7.39
N TYR A 233 3.90 13.85 8.35
CA TYR A 233 3.00 14.50 9.30
C TYR A 233 3.69 15.61 10.11
N SER A 234 4.99 15.43 10.46
CA SER A 234 5.80 16.48 11.10
C SER A 234 5.85 17.78 10.30
N ASP A 235 5.84 17.69 8.96
CA ASP A 235 5.94 18.85 8.07
C ASP A 235 4.60 19.63 7.99
N THR A 236 3.52 19.06 8.56
CA THR A 236 2.18 19.66 8.53
C THR A 236 1.92 20.63 9.68
N TYR A 237 2.74 20.62 10.74
CA TYR A 237 2.53 21.48 11.92
C TYR A 237 2.54 22.99 11.58
N ASP A 238 3.41 23.39 10.68
CA ASP A 238 3.56 24.78 10.24
C ASP A 238 2.97 25.02 8.83
N ALA A 239 2.27 24.05 8.26
CA ALA A 239 1.74 24.16 6.92
C ALA A 239 0.58 25.16 6.85
N THR A 240 0.65 26.07 5.88
CA THR A 240 -0.44 27.01 5.59
C THR A 240 -1.52 26.34 4.69
N PRO A 241 -2.78 26.84 4.71
CA PRO A 241 -3.82 26.34 3.80
C PRO A 241 -3.42 26.38 2.32
N ALA A 242 -2.64 27.39 1.93
CA ALA A 242 -2.14 27.52 0.55
C ALA A 242 -1.13 26.43 0.19
N GLN A 243 -0.24 26.08 1.10
CA GLN A 243 0.71 24.97 0.91
C GLN A 243 0.00 23.62 0.84
N VAL A 244 -0.96 23.36 1.75
CA VAL A 244 -1.76 22.13 1.72
C VAL A 244 -2.52 22.02 0.39
N ARG A 245 -3.14 23.11 -0.07
CA ARG A 245 -3.81 23.15 -1.38
C ARG A 245 -2.87 22.86 -2.53
N GLN A 246 -1.73 23.53 -2.60
CA GLN A 246 -0.72 23.33 -3.65
C GLN A 246 -0.22 21.87 -3.67
N ASN A 247 0.04 21.29 -2.49
CA ASN A 247 0.45 19.90 -2.37
C ASN A 247 -0.66 18.93 -2.83
N LEU A 248 -1.92 19.19 -2.46
CA LEU A 248 -3.06 18.42 -2.93
C LEU A 248 -3.24 18.52 -4.45
N GLU A 249 -3.06 19.70 -5.03
CA GLU A 249 -3.13 19.89 -6.49
C GLU A 249 -2.07 19.06 -7.23
N LYS A 250 -0.86 18.96 -6.69
CA LYS A 250 0.20 18.08 -7.22
C LYS A 250 -0.18 16.59 -7.13
N LEU A 251 -0.83 16.17 -6.05
CA LEU A 251 -1.28 14.80 -5.84
C LEU A 251 -2.68 14.51 -6.38
N TRP A 252 -3.31 15.45 -7.06
CA TRP A 252 -4.72 15.31 -7.43
C TRP A 252 -5.02 14.14 -8.35
N ASN A 253 -4.06 13.78 -9.22
CA ASN A 253 -4.19 12.60 -10.05
C ASN A 253 -4.11 11.30 -9.23
N GLU A 254 -3.26 11.26 -8.18
CA GLU A 254 -3.17 10.14 -7.24
C GLU A 254 -4.48 9.95 -6.47
N VAL A 255 -5.03 11.07 -5.99
CA VAL A 255 -6.32 11.07 -5.29
C VAL A 255 -7.43 10.58 -6.22
N LYS A 256 -7.44 11.00 -7.50
CA LYS A 256 -8.41 10.51 -8.50
C LYS A 256 -8.30 9.01 -8.77
N VAL A 257 -7.09 8.45 -8.78
CA VAL A 257 -6.87 7.01 -8.98
C VAL A 257 -7.55 6.18 -7.89
N LEU A 258 -7.77 6.72 -6.69
CA LEU A 258 -8.53 6.04 -5.64
C LEU A 258 -10.01 5.84 -5.98
N THR A 259 -10.58 6.64 -6.89
CA THR A 259 -12.00 6.54 -7.30
C THR A 259 -12.25 5.40 -8.27
N GLU A 260 -11.22 4.97 -8.98
CA GLU A 260 -11.32 3.90 -9.96
C GLU A 260 -10.74 2.61 -9.35
N PRO A 261 -11.33 1.43 -9.59
CA PRO A 261 -10.78 0.15 -9.16
C PRO A 261 -9.58 -0.24 -10.06
N HIS A 262 -8.59 0.64 -10.14
CA HIS A 262 -7.36 0.37 -10.87
C HIS A 262 -6.39 -0.30 -9.91
N GLY A 263 -6.32 -1.62 -10.03
CA GLY A 263 -5.29 -2.42 -9.39
C GLY A 263 -3.89 -2.01 -9.89
N VAL A 264 -2.89 -2.34 -9.10
CA VAL A 264 -1.49 -2.28 -9.52
C VAL A 264 -1.33 -3.14 -10.78
N GLU A 265 -0.80 -2.56 -11.85
CA GLU A 265 -0.47 -3.28 -13.08
C GLU A 265 0.88 -4.00 -12.90
N LEU A 266 0.86 -5.33 -12.89
CA LEU A 266 2.07 -6.12 -12.91
C LEU A 266 2.54 -6.29 -14.37
N SER A 267 3.67 -5.68 -14.71
CA SER A 267 4.36 -5.91 -15.98
C SER A 267 5.33 -7.07 -15.83
N LEU A 268 5.04 -8.18 -16.48
CA LEU A 268 5.83 -9.43 -16.37
C LEU A 268 6.89 -9.57 -17.46
N ASP A 269 6.77 -8.78 -18.51
CA ASP A 269 7.63 -8.77 -19.68
C ASP A 269 8.03 -7.33 -20.05
N PRO A 270 9.14 -7.14 -20.75
CA PRO A 270 9.52 -5.84 -21.30
C PRO A 270 8.41 -5.21 -22.16
N PRO A 271 8.25 -3.89 -22.12
CA PRO A 271 7.30 -3.19 -22.99
C PRO A 271 7.57 -3.54 -24.45
N LYS A 272 6.53 -3.96 -25.18
CA LYS A 272 6.66 -4.23 -26.61
C LYS A 272 6.80 -2.92 -27.36
N SER A 273 7.86 -2.78 -28.15
CA SER A 273 7.99 -1.66 -29.07
C SER A 273 6.74 -1.55 -29.95
N PRO A 274 6.18 -0.34 -30.17
CA PRO A 274 5.04 -0.18 -31.05
C PRO A 274 5.37 -0.77 -32.43
N ALA A 275 4.57 -1.73 -32.89
CA ALA A 275 4.69 -2.20 -34.28
C ALA A 275 4.55 -0.97 -35.18
N GLU A 276 5.56 -0.68 -36.02
CA GLU A 276 5.50 0.44 -36.96
C GLU A 276 4.21 0.30 -37.79
N PRO A 277 3.20 1.15 -37.63
CA PRO A 277 2.06 1.13 -38.53
C PRO A 277 2.58 1.59 -39.87
N LEU A 278 2.36 0.82 -40.94
CA LEU A 278 2.70 1.19 -42.31
C LEU A 278 2.12 2.58 -42.74
N LEU A 279 1.23 3.14 -41.94
CA LEU A 279 0.58 4.45 -42.11
C LEU A 279 1.18 5.60 -41.27
N SER A 280 2.15 5.35 -40.39
CA SER A 280 2.75 6.40 -39.53
C SER A 280 3.63 7.39 -40.29
N LYS A 281 4.02 7.07 -41.51
CA LYS A 281 4.75 7.99 -42.41
C LYS A 281 3.90 9.16 -42.92
N LEU A 282 2.60 9.19 -42.63
CA LEU A 282 1.65 10.24 -43.06
C LEU A 282 1.08 11.08 -41.92
N ASN A 283 1.38 10.79 -40.64
CA ASN A 283 0.88 11.57 -39.52
C ASN A 283 1.82 12.73 -39.15
N ILE A 284 1.54 13.88 -39.78
CA ILE A 284 2.21 15.17 -39.53
C ILE A 284 1.80 15.80 -38.17
N PHE A 285 0.96 15.13 -37.35
CA PHE A 285 0.35 15.70 -36.16
C PHE A 285 0.57 14.85 -34.87
N SER A 286 1.76 14.32 -34.63
CA SER A 286 2.09 13.79 -33.32
C SER A 286 3.40 14.40 -32.80
N PRO A 287 3.36 15.41 -31.93
CA PRO A 287 4.55 15.98 -31.34
C PRO A 287 4.88 15.33 -29.99
N SER A 288 5.03 14.03 -29.89
CA SER A 288 5.85 13.48 -28.82
C SER A 288 7.28 13.37 -29.36
N LYS A 289 8.04 14.43 -29.18
CA LYS A 289 9.45 14.45 -29.53
C LYS A 289 10.15 13.50 -28.56
N GLN A 290 10.43 12.27 -29.03
CA GLN A 290 11.21 11.30 -28.27
C GLN A 290 12.56 11.94 -27.91
N PRO A 291 13.07 11.71 -26.69
CA PRO A 291 14.35 12.28 -26.29
C PRO A 291 15.47 11.73 -27.17
N SER A 292 16.38 12.56 -27.57
CA SER A 292 17.60 12.15 -28.30
C SER A 292 18.69 11.65 -27.35
N GLU A 293 18.67 12.12 -26.12
CA GLU A 293 19.63 11.84 -25.05
C GLU A 293 18.90 11.73 -23.73
N LEU A 294 19.43 10.97 -22.80
CA LEU A 294 18.89 10.81 -21.45
C LEU A 294 19.99 10.97 -20.39
N ARG A 295 19.64 11.65 -19.30
CA ARG A 295 20.43 11.70 -18.06
C ARG A 295 19.84 10.68 -17.09
N VAL A 296 20.60 9.63 -16.81
CA VAL A 296 20.19 8.53 -15.94
C VAL A 296 21.01 8.54 -14.66
N VAL A 297 20.33 8.51 -13.53
CA VAL A 297 20.97 8.58 -12.21
C VAL A 297 20.62 7.33 -11.40
N PHE A 298 21.61 6.79 -10.71
CA PHE A 298 21.46 5.66 -9.78
C PHE A 298 21.72 6.12 -8.35
N LEU A 299 20.85 5.75 -7.42
CA LEU A 299 21.02 5.96 -5.99
C LEU A 299 21.05 4.63 -5.26
N HIS A 300 22.11 4.42 -4.48
CA HIS A 300 22.36 3.21 -3.71
C HIS A 300 22.46 3.52 -2.21
N GLU A 301 21.82 2.71 -1.38
CA GLU A 301 21.91 2.79 0.08
C GLU A 301 23.30 2.43 0.61
N TYR A 302 23.99 1.55 -0.10
CA TYR A 302 25.35 1.08 0.20
C TYR A 302 26.25 1.27 -1.03
N ASN A 303 27.54 0.98 -0.88
CA ASN A 303 28.45 0.98 -2.02
C ASN A 303 28.70 -0.45 -2.55
N ALA A 304 29.15 -0.54 -3.80
CA ALA A 304 29.38 -1.81 -4.50
C ALA A 304 30.52 -2.66 -3.90
N LYS A 305 31.37 -2.09 -3.04
CA LYS A 305 32.49 -2.82 -2.40
C LYS A 305 32.01 -3.73 -1.28
N ILE A 306 30.93 -3.31 -0.59
CA ILE A 306 30.42 -4.01 0.60
C ILE A 306 29.06 -4.70 0.38
N SER A 307 28.39 -4.44 -0.75
CA SER A 307 27.08 -5.02 -1.05
C SER A 307 27.08 -5.73 -2.40
N ALA A 308 26.82 -7.04 -2.38
CA ALA A 308 26.62 -7.84 -3.60
C ALA A 308 25.40 -7.35 -4.40
N TRP A 309 24.35 -6.93 -3.71
CA TRP A 309 23.15 -6.34 -4.30
C TRP A 309 23.49 -5.07 -5.11
N VAL A 310 24.20 -4.13 -4.49
CA VAL A 310 24.60 -2.87 -5.16
C VAL A 310 25.56 -3.16 -6.31
N ARG A 311 26.47 -4.12 -6.15
CA ARG A 311 27.40 -4.53 -7.22
C ARG A 311 26.66 -5.03 -8.45
N ALA A 312 25.64 -5.87 -8.29
CA ALA A 312 24.83 -6.34 -9.40
C ALA A 312 24.11 -5.19 -10.12
N HIS A 313 23.58 -4.23 -9.38
CA HIS A 313 23.00 -3.01 -9.98
C HIS A 313 24.05 -2.16 -10.71
N ASP A 314 25.25 -2.04 -10.16
CA ASP A 314 26.33 -1.27 -10.76
C ASP A 314 26.87 -1.94 -12.06
N GLU A 315 26.95 -3.27 -12.10
CA GLU A 315 27.23 -4.02 -13.33
C GLU A 315 26.16 -3.75 -14.41
N GLY A 316 24.89 -3.69 -14.03
CA GLY A 316 23.78 -3.29 -14.91
C GLY A 316 23.91 -1.84 -15.42
N ARG A 317 24.31 -0.93 -14.56
CA ARG A 317 24.60 0.47 -14.91
C ARG A 317 25.73 0.57 -15.95
N GLU A 318 26.82 -0.18 -15.75
CA GLU A 318 27.93 -0.22 -16.70
C GLU A 318 27.54 -0.81 -18.06
N ALA A 319 26.70 -1.84 -18.06
CA ALA A 319 26.17 -2.41 -19.29
C ALA A 319 25.30 -1.42 -20.05
N LEU A 320 24.44 -0.66 -19.34
CA LEU A 320 23.62 0.40 -19.93
C LEU A 320 24.48 1.45 -20.65
N ALA A 321 25.60 1.88 -20.05
CA ALA A 321 26.53 2.82 -20.66
C ALA A 321 27.14 2.29 -21.98
N LYS A 322 27.40 0.97 -22.03
CA LYS A 322 27.97 0.33 -23.24
C LYS A 322 26.96 0.18 -24.36
N VAL A 323 25.67 -0.03 -24.04
CA VAL A 323 24.60 -0.22 -25.04
C VAL A 323 24.18 1.09 -25.70
N PHE A 324 24.19 2.20 -24.96
CA PHE A 324 23.78 3.52 -25.46
C PHE A 324 24.92 4.55 -25.37
N PRO A 325 26.07 4.32 -26.04
CA PRO A 325 27.15 5.30 -26.03
C PRO A 325 26.66 6.60 -26.66
N ASP A 326 27.09 7.74 -26.10
CA ASP A 326 26.77 9.09 -26.56
C ASP A 326 25.27 9.49 -26.51
N LYS A 327 24.39 8.62 -25.98
CA LYS A 327 22.97 8.90 -25.82
C LYS A 327 22.50 8.87 -24.37
N VAL A 328 23.23 8.20 -23.48
CA VAL A 328 22.90 8.10 -22.07
C VAL A 328 24.05 8.59 -21.23
N TYR A 329 23.81 9.65 -20.47
CA TYR A 329 24.76 10.23 -19.51
C TYR A 329 24.43 9.71 -18.12
N ILE A 330 25.32 8.93 -17.53
CA ILE A 330 25.07 8.20 -16.29
C ILE A 330 25.86 8.79 -15.14
N SER A 331 25.19 8.98 -13.99
CA SER A 331 25.82 9.26 -12.70
C SER A 331 25.30 8.30 -11.63
N SER A 332 26.08 8.08 -10.57
CA SER A 332 25.73 7.19 -9.46
C SER A 332 26.11 7.84 -8.13
N TYR A 333 25.26 7.66 -7.14
CA TYR A 333 25.46 8.09 -5.75
C TYR A 333 25.40 6.85 -4.87
N GLU A 334 26.45 6.60 -4.12
CA GLU A 334 26.58 5.48 -3.19
C GLU A 334 26.50 5.97 -1.74
N ASP A 335 26.23 5.03 -0.80
CA ASP A 335 26.13 5.29 0.64
C ASP A 335 25.08 6.38 1.00
N VAL A 336 23.99 6.47 0.21
CA VAL A 336 22.90 7.42 0.44
C VAL A 336 21.99 6.89 1.54
N ASN A 337 21.96 7.57 2.69
CA ASN A 337 21.07 7.18 3.78
C ASN A 337 19.60 7.43 3.39
N PRO A 338 18.74 6.39 3.39
CA PRO A 338 17.35 6.53 2.96
C PRO A 338 16.50 7.50 3.78
N GLU A 339 16.85 7.71 5.05
CA GLU A 339 16.06 8.51 5.99
C GLU A 339 16.56 9.95 6.10
N VAL A 340 17.85 10.18 5.81
CA VAL A 340 18.50 11.47 6.03
C VAL A 340 18.83 12.17 4.70
N ASP A 341 19.43 11.45 3.75
CA ASP A 341 20.04 12.04 2.56
C ASP A 341 19.20 11.86 1.29
N ALA A 342 18.40 10.77 1.20
CA ALA A 342 17.76 10.37 -0.05
C ALA A 342 16.86 11.45 -0.66
N GLU A 343 16.08 12.17 0.17
CA GLU A 343 15.23 13.25 -0.32
C GLU A 343 16.05 14.40 -0.91
N GLN A 344 17.08 14.84 -0.21
CA GLN A 344 17.93 15.94 -0.66
C GLN A 344 18.68 15.59 -1.95
N VAL A 345 19.25 14.38 -2.04
CA VAL A 345 19.96 13.92 -3.25
C VAL A 345 19.01 13.78 -4.44
N LEU A 346 17.80 13.23 -4.22
CA LEU A 346 16.77 13.13 -5.26
C LEU A 346 16.31 14.50 -5.77
N GLU A 347 16.11 15.47 -4.88
CA GLU A 347 15.77 16.86 -5.24
C GLU A 347 16.90 17.49 -6.07
N GLU A 348 18.15 17.31 -5.66
CA GLU A 348 19.31 17.85 -6.38
C GLU A 348 19.39 17.27 -7.79
N VAL A 349 19.29 15.94 -7.96
CA VAL A 349 19.40 15.32 -9.28
C VAL A 349 18.22 15.66 -10.18
N ALA A 350 17.00 15.77 -9.63
CA ALA A 350 15.82 16.18 -10.38
C ALA A 350 15.93 17.65 -10.82
N HIS A 351 16.41 18.53 -9.94
CA HIS A 351 16.68 19.94 -10.27
C HIS A 351 17.75 20.08 -11.37
N ASN A 352 18.74 19.20 -11.39
CA ASN A 352 19.79 19.12 -12.41
C ASN A 352 19.34 18.43 -13.71
N ASN A 353 18.01 18.30 -13.91
CA ASN A 353 17.37 17.73 -15.09
C ASN A 353 17.73 16.25 -15.35
N ALA A 354 17.73 15.43 -14.32
CA ALA A 354 17.72 13.98 -14.51
C ALA A 354 16.42 13.56 -15.21
N ASP A 355 16.55 12.77 -16.29
CA ASP A 355 15.42 12.24 -17.05
C ASP A 355 14.86 10.97 -16.41
N VAL A 356 15.77 10.13 -15.87
CA VAL A 356 15.46 8.85 -15.25
C VAL A 356 16.29 8.67 -13.98
N VAL A 357 15.64 8.26 -12.90
CA VAL A 357 16.31 7.94 -11.63
C VAL A 357 15.95 6.52 -11.21
N PHE A 358 16.96 5.69 -10.97
CA PHE A 358 16.80 4.37 -10.37
C PHE A 358 17.28 4.40 -8.93
N THR A 359 16.43 4.06 -7.98
CA THR A 359 16.81 3.85 -6.58
C THR A 359 16.77 2.37 -6.26
N THR A 360 17.83 1.85 -5.63
CA THR A 360 18.03 0.41 -5.45
C THR A 360 17.66 -0.12 -4.06
N SER A 361 17.07 0.73 -3.23
CA SER A 361 16.55 0.38 -1.92
C SER A 361 15.08 0.77 -1.79
N VAL A 362 14.25 -0.17 -1.33
CA VAL A 362 12.84 0.09 -1.02
C VAL A 362 12.66 1.21 0.02
N ARG A 363 13.61 1.37 0.94
CA ARG A 363 13.57 2.40 1.99
C ARG A 363 13.60 3.84 1.45
N MET A 364 14.06 4.04 0.22
CA MET A 364 14.03 5.34 -0.47
C MET A 364 12.66 5.68 -1.08
N TYR A 365 11.68 4.76 -1.04
CA TYR A 365 10.41 4.90 -1.76
C TYR A 365 9.64 6.18 -1.40
N ASN A 366 9.55 6.53 -0.11
CA ASN A 366 8.84 7.73 0.32
C ASN A 366 9.51 9.03 -0.18
N ALA A 367 10.84 9.07 -0.21
CA ALA A 367 11.59 10.17 -0.81
C ALA A 367 11.34 10.26 -2.33
N CYS A 368 11.30 9.10 -3.01
CA CYS A 368 10.96 9.03 -4.43
C CYS A 368 9.56 9.61 -4.72
N LEU A 369 8.55 9.27 -3.92
CA LEU A 369 7.19 9.80 -4.09
C LEU A 369 7.14 11.32 -3.94
N LYS A 370 7.80 11.85 -2.91
CA LYS A 370 7.81 13.29 -2.63
C LYS A 370 8.46 14.06 -3.78
N VAL A 371 9.61 13.61 -4.26
CA VAL A 371 10.33 14.26 -5.35
C VAL A 371 9.62 14.09 -6.68
N ALA A 372 9.05 12.90 -6.98
CA ALA A 372 8.27 12.68 -8.19
C ALA A 372 7.03 13.60 -8.28
N ALA A 373 6.37 13.86 -7.15
CA ALA A 373 5.25 14.81 -7.09
C ALA A 373 5.66 16.25 -7.43
N GLN A 374 6.89 16.63 -7.11
CA GLN A 374 7.42 17.98 -7.36
C GLN A 374 8.05 18.12 -8.75
N HIS A 375 8.64 17.03 -9.26
CA HIS A 375 9.37 16.96 -10.53
C HIS A 375 8.73 15.94 -11.51
N PRO A 376 7.52 16.19 -12.02
CA PRO A 376 6.77 15.22 -12.83
C PRO A 376 7.40 14.88 -14.19
N LYS A 377 8.47 15.58 -14.57
CA LYS A 377 9.25 15.29 -15.78
C LYS A 377 10.34 14.25 -15.54
N THR A 378 10.80 14.09 -14.31
CA THR A 378 11.79 13.08 -13.92
C THR A 378 11.10 11.75 -13.69
N ARG A 379 11.47 10.72 -14.44
CA ARG A 379 10.94 9.36 -14.29
C ARG A 379 11.68 8.67 -13.16
N ILE A 380 11.00 8.39 -12.06
CA ILE A 380 11.60 7.74 -10.90
C ILE A 380 11.13 6.28 -10.83
N LEU A 381 12.09 5.36 -10.74
CA LEU A 381 11.87 3.94 -10.50
C LEU A 381 12.51 3.53 -9.17
N ASN A 382 11.75 2.84 -8.34
CA ASN A 382 12.26 2.34 -7.06
C ASN A 382 12.28 0.81 -7.04
N CYS A 383 13.37 0.24 -6.52
CA CYS A 383 13.50 -1.21 -6.38
C CYS A 383 12.66 -1.72 -5.20
N SER A 384 11.38 -1.92 -5.48
CA SER A 384 10.37 -2.46 -4.58
C SER A 384 9.25 -3.14 -5.39
N LEU A 385 8.27 -3.73 -4.71
CA LEU A 385 7.14 -4.42 -5.35
C LEU A 385 5.83 -4.02 -4.69
N ASN A 386 4.76 -4.00 -5.50
CA ASN A 386 3.38 -3.71 -5.09
C ASN A 386 3.13 -2.31 -4.51
N ALA A 387 3.83 -1.31 -5.04
CA ALA A 387 3.54 0.07 -4.67
C ALA A 387 2.36 0.63 -5.49
N PRO A 388 1.36 1.21 -4.85
CA PRO A 388 0.09 1.59 -5.51
C PRO A 388 0.10 2.99 -6.13
N HIS A 389 1.24 3.68 -6.21
CA HIS A 389 1.32 5.07 -6.67
C HIS A 389 1.83 5.18 -8.10
N PRO A 390 1.10 5.82 -9.03
CA PRO A 390 1.51 5.98 -10.43
C PRO A 390 2.70 6.93 -10.64
N LEU A 391 3.03 7.79 -9.66
CA LEU A 391 4.18 8.73 -9.75
C LEU A 391 5.53 8.02 -9.78
N VAL A 392 5.64 6.87 -9.13
CA VAL A 392 6.88 6.10 -9.03
C VAL A 392 6.58 4.69 -9.53
N ARG A 393 7.26 4.27 -10.60
CA ARG A 393 7.21 2.87 -11.03
C ARG A 393 8.13 2.04 -10.16
N THR A 394 7.71 0.83 -9.85
CA THR A 394 8.54 -0.08 -9.07
C THR A 394 9.05 -1.23 -9.90
N TYR A 395 10.17 -1.82 -9.49
CA TYR A 395 10.75 -2.97 -10.14
C TYR A 395 11.36 -3.91 -9.10
N TYR A 396 11.17 -5.21 -9.32
CA TYR A 396 11.74 -6.24 -8.46
C TYR A 396 11.88 -7.57 -9.21
N PRO A 397 12.89 -8.39 -8.94
CA PRO A 397 13.07 -9.65 -9.66
C PRO A 397 12.02 -10.69 -9.24
N ARG A 398 11.53 -11.47 -10.19
CA ARG A 398 10.55 -12.54 -10.01
C ARG A 398 11.23 -13.87 -9.72
N THR A 399 11.80 -13.99 -8.54
CA THR A 399 12.77 -15.03 -8.16
C THR A 399 12.18 -16.42 -7.95
N TYR A 400 10.87 -16.61 -7.87
CA TYR A 400 10.30 -17.95 -7.62
C TYR A 400 10.63 -18.95 -8.73
N GLU A 401 10.87 -18.51 -9.96
CA GLU A 401 11.25 -19.37 -11.09
C GLU A 401 12.63 -19.97 -10.88
N VAL A 402 13.61 -19.14 -10.57
CA VAL A 402 15.00 -19.59 -10.31
C VAL A 402 15.07 -20.40 -9.02
N THR A 403 14.33 -20.01 -7.99
CA THR A 403 14.35 -20.76 -6.72
C THR A 403 13.73 -22.15 -6.85
N TYR A 404 12.78 -22.37 -7.76
CA TYR A 404 12.30 -23.71 -8.10
C TYR A 404 13.44 -24.60 -8.63
N LEU A 405 14.23 -24.10 -9.58
CA LEU A 405 15.37 -24.82 -10.14
C LEU A 405 16.43 -25.12 -9.08
N LEU A 406 16.70 -24.16 -8.20
CA LEU A 406 17.62 -24.35 -7.06
C LEU A 406 17.08 -25.36 -6.04
N GLY A 407 15.78 -25.42 -5.84
CA GLY A 407 15.12 -26.46 -5.04
C GLY A 407 15.31 -27.85 -5.62
N MET A 408 15.18 -28.00 -6.96
CA MET A 408 15.46 -29.25 -7.67
C MET A 408 16.95 -29.62 -7.53
N LEU A 409 17.86 -28.68 -7.75
CA LEU A 409 19.29 -28.89 -7.59
C LEU A 409 19.61 -29.36 -6.15
N ALA A 410 19.01 -28.72 -5.14
CA ALA A 410 19.14 -29.13 -3.74
C ALA A 410 18.68 -30.57 -3.54
N GLY A 411 17.51 -30.94 -4.08
CA GLY A 411 16.94 -32.28 -3.97
C GLY A 411 17.79 -33.38 -4.65
N ILE A 412 18.42 -33.06 -5.79
CA ILE A 412 19.34 -33.97 -6.51
C ILE A 412 20.63 -34.15 -5.71
N MET A 413 21.18 -33.07 -5.14
CA MET A 413 22.52 -33.04 -4.56
C MET A 413 22.56 -33.37 -3.06
N THR A 414 21.46 -33.25 -2.33
CA THR A 414 21.41 -33.59 -0.90
C THR A 414 21.52 -35.07 -0.65
N LYS A 415 22.21 -35.46 0.42
CA LYS A 415 22.26 -36.82 0.93
C LYS A 415 21.17 -37.12 1.94
N THR A 416 20.86 -36.15 2.77
CA THR A 416 19.92 -36.27 3.92
C THR A 416 18.47 -35.96 3.54
N GLY A 417 18.27 -35.07 2.58
CA GLY A 417 16.96 -34.51 2.23
C GLY A 417 16.54 -33.33 3.14
N HIS A 418 17.43 -32.88 4.02
CA HIS A 418 17.18 -31.75 4.92
C HIS A 418 17.97 -30.52 4.46
N ILE A 419 17.25 -29.45 4.17
CA ILE A 419 17.79 -28.21 3.59
C ILE A 419 17.55 -27.06 4.56
N GLY A 420 18.59 -26.28 4.87
CA GLY A 420 18.45 -24.98 5.50
C GLY A 420 18.07 -23.91 4.49
N TYR A 421 17.08 -23.11 4.77
CA TYR A 421 16.70 -21.97 3.93
C TYR A 421 16.73 -20.69 4.76
N VAL A 422 17.51 -19.72 4.32
CA VAL A 422 17.59 -18.40 4.95
C VAL A 422 16.91 -17.36 4.05
N ALA A 423 15.81 -16.81 4.52
CA ALA A 423 15.09 -15.73 3.85
C ALA A 423 15.46 -14.36 4.45
N ALA A 424 15.52 -13.31 3.62
CA ALA A 424 15.89 -11.98 4.08
C ALA A 424 14.72 -11.29 4.82
N ASN A 425 13.70 -10.84 4.10
CA ASN A 425 12.55 -10.12 4.65
C ASN A 425 11.24 -10.75 4.15
N PRO A 426 10.15 -10.78 4.97
CA PRO A 426 8.86 -11.35 4.57
C PRO A 426 8.04 -10.35 3.74
N VAL A 427 8.57 -9.96 2.57
CA VAL A 427 7.91 -9.04 1.63
C VAL A 427 7.19 -9.80 0.52
N TYR A 428 6.41 -9.09 -0.30
CA TYR A 428 5.73 -9.63 -1.46
C TYR A 428 6.66 -10.51 -2.33
N GLY A 429 6.14 -11.66 -2.77
CA GLY A 429 6.84 -12.63 -3.60
C GLY A 429 7.85 -13.51 -2.87
N VAL A 430 8.27 -13.21 -1.63
CA VAL A 430 9.23 -14.03 -0.89
C VAL A 430 8.62 -15.35 -0.42
N PRO A 431 7.39 -15.42 0.13
CA PRO A 431 6.76 -16.72 0.42
C PRO A 431 6.59 -17.59 -0.83
N ALA A 432 6.25 -17.00 -1.98
CA ALA A 432 6.19 -17.74 -3.25
C ALA A 432 7.56 -18.31 -3.66
N ALA A 433 8.64 -17.58 -3.45
CA ALA A 433 10.00 -18.07 -3.74
C ALA A 433 10.40 -19.25 -2.82
N ILE A 434 10.05 -19.19 -1.52
CA ILE A 434 10.26 -20.28 -0.56
C ILE A 434 9.44 -21.51 -0.99
N ASN A 435 8.18 -21.32 -1.32
CA ASN A 435 7.29 -22.39 -1.74
C ASN A 435 7.69 -22.98 -3.09
N ALA A 436 8.19 -22.18 -4.03
CA ALA A 436 8.73 -22.66 -5.29
C ALA A 436 9.96 -23.54 -5.08
N PHE A 437 10.88 -23.12 -4.19
CA PHE A 437 12.00 -23.97 -3.79
C PHE A 437 11.52 -25.30 -3.20
N ALA A 438 10.48 -25.26 -2.36
CA ALA A 438 9.86 -26.46 -1.79
C ALA A 438 9.28 -27.38 -2.87
N GLN A 439 8.59 -26.83 -3.88
CA GLN A 439 8.07 -27.60 -5.01
C GLN A 439 9.22 -28.23 -5.84
N GLY A 440 10.28 -27.44 -6.10
CA GLY A 440 11.48 -27.94 -6.77
C GLY A 440 12.14 -29.11 -6.00
N LEU A 441 12.32 -28.96 -4.69
CA LEU A 441 12.84 -30.01 -3.83
C LEU A 441 11.96 -31.28 -3.88
N LYS A 442 10.63 -31.13 -3.69
CA LYS A 442 9.69 -32.26 -3.68
C LYS A 442 9.57 -32.96 -5.02
N SER A 443 9.77 -32.26 -6.14
CA SER A 443 9.67 -32.85 -7.48
C SER A 443 10.71 -33.97 -7.73
N VAL A 444 11.87 -33.87 -7.08
CA VAL A 444 12.96 -34.86 -7.18
C VAL A 444 13.19 -35.65 -5.90
N ARG A 445 12.77 -35.13 -4.77
CA ARG A 445 12.86 -35.77 -3.45
C ARG A 445 11.59 -35.51 -2.64
N PRO A 446 10.52 -36.32 -2.81
CA PRO A 446 9.22 -36.09 -2.18
C PRO A 446 9.25 -36.04 -0.63
N ALA A 447 10.21 -36.73 0.00
CA ALA A 447 10.40 -36.71 1.44
C ALA A 447 11.30 -35.55 1.94
N GLY A 448 11.72 -34.66 1.06
CA GLY A 448 12.57 -33.52 1.39
C GLY A 448 11.91 -32.57 2.39
N ARG A 449 12.70 -31.96 3.26
CA ARG A 449 12.26 -31.01 4.29
C ARG A 449 13.13 -29.77 4.28
N ILE A 450 12.50 -28.62 4.53
CA ILE A 450 13.18 -27.32 4.58
C ILE A 450 13.07 -26.80 6.02
N ARG A 451 14.20 -26.40 6.60
CA ARG A 451 14.25 -25.62 7.83
C ARG A 451 14.41 -24.15 7.50
N LEU A 452 13.36 -23.37 7.69
CA LEU A 452 13.35 -21.94 7.39
C LEU A 452 13.85 -21.12 8.57
N ARG A 453 14.70 -20.13 8.27
CA ARG A 453 15.11 -19.05 9.17
C ARG A 453 14.99 -17.72 8.47
N TRP A 454 14.78 -16.67 9.26
CA TRP A 454 14.69 -15.29 8.76
C TRP A 454 15.87 -14.48 9.24
N ALA A 455 16.61 -13.86 8.33
CA ALA A 455 17.73 -12.99 8.65
C ALA A 455 17.30 -11.67 9.32
N CYS A 456 16.03 -11.31 9.21
CA CYS A 456 15.45 -10.07 9.74
C CYS A 456 14.94 -10.17 11.19
N GLN A 457 15.03 -11.32 11.85
CA GLN A 457 14.65 -11.44 13.25
C GLN A 457 15.72 -10.85 14.17
N THR A 458 15.28 -10.17 15.24
CA THR A 458 16.17 -9.46 16.18
C THR A 458 17.14 -10.39 16.92
N ASP A 459 16.75 -11.65 17.15
CA ASP A 459 17.52 -12.64 17.90
C ASP A 459 18.26 -13.63 16.99
N ALA A 460 18.31 -13.38 15.68
CA ALA A 460 18.99 -14.25 14.74
C ALA A 460 20.52 -14.17 14.89
N ALA A 461 21.08 -15.02 15.77
CA ALA A 461 22.51 -15.33 15.71
C ALA A 461 22.79 -16.01 14.37
N HIS A 462 23.81 -15.57 13.66
CA HIS A 462 24.27 -16.08 12.36
C HIS A 462 23.25 -16.95 11.60
N PRO A 463 22.39 -16.39 10.76
CA PRO A 463 21.24 -17.12 10.17
C PRO A 463 21.69 -18.33 9.32
N LEU A 464 22.93 -18.36 8.83
CA LEU A 464 23.51 -19.48 8.08
C LEU A 464 24.05 -20.60 8.99
N ASP A 465 24.15 -20.38 10.29
CA ASP A 465 24.59 -21.40 11.22
C ASP A 465 23.44 -22.33 11.61
N PHE A 466 23.39 -23.51 11.03
CA PHE A 466 22.47 -24.60 11.37
C PHE A 466 23.18 -25.66 12.24
N ALA A 467 24.00 -25.23 13.23
CA ALA A 467 24.69 -26.16 14.13
C ALA A 467 23.73 -26.97 15.00
N ASP A 468 22.55 -26.41 15.30
CA ASP A 468 21.44 -27.08 15.99
C ASP A 468 20.67 -28.11 15.14
N CYS A 469 20.93 -28.18 13.83
CA CYS A 469 20.30 -29.09 12.88
C CYS A 469 21.37 -29.87 12.10
N PRO A 470 22.02 -30.88 12.73
CA PRO A 470 23.15 -31.60 12.12
C PRO A 470 22.76 -32.42 10.89
N GLU A 471 21.46 -32.69 10.70
CA GLU A 471 20.93 -33.37 9.52
C GLU A 471 20.95 -32.49 8.26
N ILE A 472 21.09 -31.18 8.39
CA ILE A 472 21.16 -30.26 7.25
C ILE A 472 22.53 -30.36 6.59
N ASP A 473 22.54 -30.80 5.34
CA ASP A 473 23.74 -30.92 4.50
C ASP A 473 23.81 -29.91 3.35
N MET A 474 22.72 -29.14 3.16
CA MET A 474 22.60 -28.07 2.18
C MET A 474 22.00 -26.83 2.81
N VAL A 475 22.47 -25.65 2.38
CA VAL A 475 21.94 -24.36 2.81
C VAL A 475 21.69 -23.48 1.61
N TYR A 476 20.52 -22.85 1.55
CA TYR A 476 20.21 -21.81 0.59
C TYR A 476 20.02 -20.47 1.32
N ALA A 477 20.69 -19.44 0.82
CA ALA A 477 20.47 -18.06 1.22
C ALA A 477 20.39 -17.18 -0.01
N ARG A 478 19.42 -16.28 -0.08
CA ARG A 478 19.23 -15.40 -1.24
C ARG A 478 20.26 -14.28 -1.26
N ASP A 479 20.49 -13.65 -0.13
CA ASP A 479 21.44 -12.56 0.03
C ASP A 479 21.91 -12.52 1.48
N SER A 480 23.18 -12.17 1.69
CA SER A 480 23.64 -11.83 3.02
C SER A 480 23.14 -10.42 3.38
N ARG A 481 22.47 -10.32 4.51
CA ARG A 481 21.96 -9.05 5.01
C ARG A 481 23.07 -8.10 5.45
N GLU A 482 24.26 -8.64 5.72
CA GLU A 482 25.42 -7.84 6.10
C GLU A 482 26.15 -7.37 4.84
N PRO A 483 26.22 -6.05 4.61
CA PRO A 483 26.93 -5.48 3.45
C PRO A 483 28.41 -5.88 3.40
N ALA A 484 29.00 -6.19 4.57
CA ALA A 484 30.42 -6.49 4.70
C ALA A 484 30.85 -7.85 4.11
N ASN A 485 29.90 -8.71 3.68
CA ASN A 485 30.27 -9.99 3.11
C ASN A 485 30.55 -9.85 1.61
N THR A 486 31.82 -9.66 1.28
CA THR A 486 32.30 -9.59 -0.11
C THR A 486 32.43 -10.96 -0.78
N HIS A 487 32.30 -12.04 0.00
CA HIS A 487 32.25 -13.39 -0.54
C HIS A 487 30.81 -13.75 -0.93
N ARG A 488 30.64 -14.50 -2.02
CA ARG A 488 29.35 -14.97 -2.52
C ARG A 488 28.75 -16.05 -1.60
N ASP A 489 28.36 -15.69 -0.37
CA ASP A 489 27.72 -16.60 0.58
C ASP A 489 26.20 -16.72 0.35
N TYR A 490 25.72 -16.33 -0.83
CA TYR A 490 24.33 -16.50 -1.24
C TYR A 490 24.20 -17.56 -2.35
N GLY A 491 23.00 -18.08 -2.49
CA GLY A 491 22.70 -19.19 -3.36
C GLY A 491 22.65 -20.51 -2.61
N LEU A 492 22.66 -21.61 -3.36
CA LEU A 492 22.64 -22.96 -2.82
C LEU A 492 24.08 -23.45 -2.57
N CYS A 493 24.36 -23.80 -1.33
CA CYS A 493 25.65 -24.31 -0.89
C CYS A 493 25.53 -25.70 -0.25
N ARG A 494 26.54 -26.51 -0.42
CA ARG A 494 26.74 -27.75 0.34
C ARG A 494 27.56 -27.46 1.59
N LYS A 495 27.10 -27.95 2.75
CA LYS A 495 27.87 -27.91 4.00
C LYS A 495 28.92 -29.01 4.00
N LEU A 496 30.19 -28.64 4.13
CA LEU A 496 31.31 -29.59 4.21
C LEU A 496 31.55 -30.05 5.65
N PRO A 497 32.27 -31.17 5.89
CA PRO A 497 32.53 -31.70 7.21
C PRO A 497 33.28 -30.73 8.15
N ASP A 498 34.05 -29.81 7.60
CA ASP A 498 34.77 -28.76 8.34
C ASP A 498 33.89 -27.54 8.66
N GLY A 499 32.61 -27.57 8.25
CA GLY A 499 31.65 -26.48 8.44
C GLY A 499 31.68 -25.41 7.37
N SER A 500 32.63 -25.46 6.42
CA SER A 500 32.67 -24.53 5.29
C SER A 500 31.53 -24.79 4.30
N LEU A 501 31.17 -23.77 3.50
CA LEU A 501 30.11 -23.84 2.50
C LEU A 501 30.71 -23.91 1.09
N GLN A 502 30.33 -24.94 0.33
CA GLN A 502 30.70 -25.10 -1.08
C GLN A 502 29.52 -24.62 -1.96
N PRO A 503 29.68 -23.55 -2.74
CA PRO A 503 28.63 -23.10 -3.67
C PRO A 503 28.31 -24.19 -4.72
N LEU A 504 27.04 -24.33 -5.07
CA LEU A 504 26.55 -25.22 -6.13
C LEU A 504 25.83 -24.48 -7.24
N GLY A 505 25.03 -23.48 -6.88
CA GLY A 505 24.31 -22.63 -7.82
C GLY A 505 23.75 -21.40 -7.12
N LEU A 506 23.55 -20.33 -7.88
CA LEU A 506 23.06 -19.06 -7.38
C LEU A 506 22.14 -18.37 -8.41
N PRO A 507 21.16 -17.61 -7.95
CA PRO A 507 20.39 -16.74 -8.82
C PRO A 507 21.25 -15.55 -9.25
N ILE A 508 21.17 -15.19 -10.52
CA ILE A 508 21.83 -14.02 -11.09
C ILE A 508 20.79 -12.97 -11.41
N TRP A 509 20.98 -11.77 -10.91
CA TRP A 509 20.13 -10.62 -11.26
C TRP A 509 20.70 -9.93 -12.50
N ARG A 510 19.95 -9.96 -13.59
CA ARG A 510 20.32 -9.36 -14.87
C ARG A 510 19.78 -7.94 -14.97
N TRP A 511 20.30 -7.07 -14.08
CA TRP A 511 19.94 -5.64 -14.09
C TRP A 511 20.36 -4.95 -15.39
N ASP A 512 21.37 -5.46 -16.08
CA ASP A 512 21.75 -5.04 -17.43
C ASP A 512 20.57 -5.15 -18.40
N THR A 513 19.90 -6.27 -18.45
CA THR A 513 18.69 -6.48 -19.28
C THR A 513 17.59 -5.52 -18.85
N PHE A 514 17.32 -5.41 -17.55
CA PHE A 514 16.24 -4.59 -17.04
C PHE A 514 16.45 -3.10 -17.41
N TYR A 515 17.60 -2.53 -17.10
CA TYR A 515 17.87 -1.11 -17.34
C TYR A 515 17.90 -0.78 -18.84
N VAL A 516 18.48 -1.65 -19.66
CA VAL A 516 18.53 -1.47 -21.12
C VAL A 516 17.11 -1.44 -21.70
N GLU A 517 16.24 -2.37 -21.31
CA GLU A 517 14.87 -2.44 -21.82
C GLU A 517 14.01 -1.25 -21.34
N ILE A 518 14.18 -0.81 -20.10
CA ILE A 518 13.48 0.41 -19.60
C ILE A 518 13.93 1.64 -20.38
N VAL A 519 15.23 1.86 -20.55
CA VAL A 519 15.77 3.02 -21.29
C VAL A 519 15.36 2.95 -22.77
N ARG A 520 15.37 1.75 -23.38
CA ARG A 520 14.87 1.54 -24.75
C ARG A 520 13.40 1.94 -24.88
N SER A 521 12.57 1.55 -23.92
CA SER A 521 11.14 1.90 -23.90
C SER A 521 10.87 3.41 -23.84
N ILE A 522 11.79 4.17 -23.24
CA ILE A 522 11.72 5.63 -23.22
C ILE A 522 12.10 6.21 -24.58
N PHE A 523 13.17 5.69 -25.21
CA PHE A 523 13.59 6.14 -26.53
C PHE A 523 12.59 5.80 -27.63
N ASP A 524 11.90 4.65 -27.56
CA ASP A 524 10.90 4.26 -28.56
C ASP A 524 9.47 4.74 -28.24
N GLY A 525 9.27 5.36 -27.07
CA GLY A 525 7.98 5.91 -26.63
C GLY A 525 7.02 4.87 -26.03
N SER A 526 7.41 3.59 -25.93
CA SER A 526 6.55 2.57 -25.31
C SER A 526 6.39 2.74 -23.80
N TRP A 527 7.32 3.46 -23.15
CA TRP A 527 7.16 3.90 -21.76
C TRP A 527 5.86 4.67 -21.52
N ASP A 528 5.50 5.60 -22.42
CA ASP A 528 4.33 6.46 -22.28
C ASP A 528 3.01 5.77 -22.66
N ASN A 529 3.07 4.58 -23.29
CA ASN A 529 1.89 3.78 -23.63
C ASN A 529 1.27 3.07 -22.41
N ALA A 530 2.04 2.84 -21.34
CA ALA A 530 1.44 2.45 -20.07
C ALA A 530 0.59 3.60 -19.56
N ALA A 531 -0.70 3.36 -19.32
CA ALA A 531 -1.65 4.39 -18.92
C ALA A 531 -1.05 5.20 -17.75
N THR A 532 -0.88 6.51 -17.95
CA THR A 532 -0.27 7.45 -16.98
C THR A 532 -1.03 7.53 -15.65
N THR A 533 -2.19 6.86 -15.56
CA THR A 533 -3.08 6.80 -14.41
C THR A 533 -2.93 5.52 -13.58
N ARG A 534 -2.11 4.53 -14.01
CA ARG A 534 -1.94 3.26 -13.30
C ARG A 534 -0.57 3.16 -12.65
N ALA A 535 -0.54 2.57 -11.46
CA ALA A 535 0.71 2.16 -10.82
C ALA A 535 1.29 0.97 -11.58
N VAL A 536 2.50 1.10 -12.14
CA VAL A 536 3.18 0.05 -12.88
C VAL A 536 4.28 -0.55 -12.02
N ASN A 537 4.20 -1.86 -11.80
CA ASN A 537 5.22 -2.64 -11.10
C ASN A 537 5.82 -3.65 -12.07
N TYR A 538 7.12 -3.54 -12.34
CA TYR A 538 7.86 -4.48 -13.15
C TYR A 538 8.30 -5.67 -12.28
N TRP A 539 7.78 -6.85 -12.60
CA TRP A 539 8.11 -8.08 -11.90
C TRP A 539 8.62 -9.12 -12.91
N TRP A 540 9.84 -8.88 -13.39
CA TRP A 540 10.47 -9.67 -14.46
C TRP A 540 11.30 -10.80 -13.86
N GLY A 541 11.32 -11.95 -14.55
CA GLY A 541 12.04 -13.15 -14.15
C GLY A 541 12.82 -13.78 -15.31
N LEU A 542 12.97 -15.09 -15.31
CA LEU A 542 13.71 -15.88 -16.32
C LEU A 542 13.25 -15.58 -17.75
N ARG A 543 11.95 -15.58 -17.99
CA ARG A 543 11.38 -15.36 -19.31
C ARG A 543 11.77 -14.02 -19.94
N SER A 544 11.84 -12.99 -19.14
CA SER A 544 12.24 -11.65 -19.60
C SER A 544 13.77 -11.48 -19.68
N GLY A 545 14.52 -12.45 -19.23
CA GLY A 545 15.96 -12.37 -19.10
C GLY A 545 16.45 -11.45 -17.97
N ALA A 546 15.57 -11.07 -17.02
CA ALA A 546 15.94 -10.26 -15.87
C ALA A 546 16.52 -11.09 -14.71
N GLU A 547 16.36 -12.39 -14.73
CA GLU A 547 17.04 -13.34 -13.86
C GLU A 547 17.66 -14.48 -14.69
N ASP A 548 18.64 -15.15 -14.11
CA ASP A 548 19.39 -16.24 -14.69
C ASP A 548 19.86 -17.19 -13.57
N LEU A 549 20.30 -18.40 -13.91
CA LEU A 549 20.83 -19.38 -12.97
C LEU A 549 22.29 -19.68 -13.29
N GLU A 550 23.21 -19.31 -12.41
CA GLU A 550 24.59 -19.75 -12.48
C GLU A 550 24.79 -20.99 -11.59
N TYR A 551 25.43 -22.02 -12.11
CA TYR A 551 25.79 -23.21 -11.35
C TYR A 551 27.23 -23.67 -11.63
N GLN A 552 27.79 -24.43 -10.68
CA GLN A 552 29.18 -24.86 -10.75
C GLN A 552 29.41 -25.90 -11.84
N GLU A 553 30.50 -25.75 -12.61
CA GLU A 553 30.92 -26.71 -13.62
C GLU A 553 31.19 -28.12 -13.05
N SER A 554 31.49 -28.20 -11.76
CA SER A 554 31.72 -29.47 -11.04
C SER A 554 30.47 -30.32 -10.82
N LEU A 555 29.28 -29.79 -11.13
CA LEU A 555 28.05 -30.58 -11.08
C LEU A 555 28.05 -31.71 -12.12
N PRO A 556 27.37 -32.84 -11.82
CA PRO A 556 27.22 -33.93 -12.79
C PRO A 556 26.61 -33.43 -14.10
N SER A 557 27.13 -33.91 -15.24
CA SER A 557 26.70 -33.46 -16.57
C SER A 557 25.19 -33.63 -16.81
N GLY A 558 24.59 -34.72 -16.33
CA GLY A 558 23.14 -34.95 -16.42
C GLY A 558 22.32 -33.94 -15.60
N THR A 559 22.83 -33.52 -14.44
CA THR A 559 22.19 -32.49 -13.63
C THR A 559 22.20 -31.14 -14.35
N ARG A 560 23.34 -30.76 -14.93
CA ARG A 560 23.46 -29.52 -15.71
C ARG A 560 22.51 -29.51 -16.91
N GLN A 561 22.50 -30.56 -17.70
CA GLN A 561 21.60 -30.70 -18.86
C GLN A 561 20.12 -30.62 -18.46
N LEU A 562 19.76 -31.20 -17.31
CA LEU A 562 18.38 -31.10 -16.80
C LEU A 562 18.03 -29.65 -16.42
N LEU A 563 18.92 -28.95 -15.72
CA LEU A 563 18.71 -27.56 -15.34
C LEU A 563 18.57 -26.65 -16.56
N ASP A 564 19.46 -26.79 -17.56
CA ASP A 564 19.40 -26.02 -18.81
C ASP A 564 18.08 -26.24 -19.57
N LEU A 565 17.61 -27.50 -19.64
CA LEU A 565 16.34 -27.83 -20.26
C LEU A 565 15.16 -27.19 -19.54
N LEU A 566 15.14 -27.29 -18.21
CA LEU A 566 14.04 -26.74 -17.40
C LEU A 566 14.03 -25.22 -17.40
N GLU A 567 15.17 -24.57 -17.37
CA GLU A 567 15.31 -23.13 -17.52
C GLU A 567 14.73 -22.67 -18.87
N THR A 568 15.07 -23.34 -19.95
CA THR A 568 14.50 -23.08 -21.28
C THR A 568 12.99 -23.27 -21.31
N LEU A 569 12.47 -24.32 -20.68
CA LEU A 569 11.03 -24.59 -20.61
C LEU A 569 10.28 -23.59 -19.77
N GLN A 570 10.82 -23.15 -18.63
CA GLN A 570 10.23 -22.11 -17.80
C GLN A 570 10.17 -20.77 -18.52
N GLY A 571 11.20 -20.43 -19.28
CA GLY A 571 11.22 -19.24 -20.13
C GLY A 571 10.11 -19.23 -21.21
N SER A 572 9.48 -20.38 -21.48
CA SER A 572 8.41 -20.51 -22.49
C SER A 572 6.97 -20.58 -21.92
N ASP A 573 6.74 -20.31 -20.64
CA ASP A 573 5.46 -20.47 -19.93
C ASP A 573 4.84 -21.90 -19.94
N ASN A 574 5.63 -22.92 -20.27
CA ASN A 574 5.12 -24.29 -20.38
C ASN A 574 5.25 -25.12 -19.08
N VAL A 575 5.84 -24.54 -18.03
CA VAL A 575 6.04 -25.20 -16.74
C VAL A 575 5.23 -24.50 -15.65
N HIS A 576 4.26 -25.19 -15.11
CA HIS A 576 3.54 -24.75 -13.92
C HIS A 576 4.28 -25.22 -12.67
N ILE A 577 4.92 -24.29 -11.97
CA ILE A 577 5.71 -24.57 -10.76
C ILE A 577 4.80 -25.04 -9.62
N PHE A 578 3.63 -24.45 -9.51
CA PHE A 578 2.68 -24.72 -8.44
C PHE A 578 1.53 -25.61 -8.93
N PRO A 579 1.32 -26.79 -8.31
CA PRO A 579 0.15 -27.61 -8.59
C PRO A 579 -1.15 -26.93 -8.14
N GLU A 580 -2.28 -27.39 -8.71
CA GLU A 580 -3.62 -26.83 -8.43
C GLU A 580 -4.00 -26.90 -6.95
N LYS A 581 -3.48 -27.85 -6.20
CA LYS A 581 -3.77 -28.04 -4.78
C LYS A 581 -2.49 -28.21 -4.00
N LEU A 582 -2.33 -27.38 -2.98
CA LEU A 582 -1.21 -27.39 -2.08
C LEU A 582 -1.69 -27.31 -0.63
N TYR A 583 -1.00 -28.01 0.26
CA TYR A 583 -1.20 -27.86 1.69
C TYR A 583 -0.09 -26.99 2.27
N ASP A 584 -0.46 -26.08 3.16
CA ASP A 584 0.51 -25.35 3.95
C ASP A 584 1.02 -26.18 5.14
N ASN A 585 1.94 -25.63 5.90
CA ASN A 585 2.53 -26.28 7.06
C ASN A 585 1.62 -26.27 8.31
N GLU A 586 0.39 -25.78 8.18
CA GLU A 586 -0.70 -25.86 9.17
C GLU A 586 -1.85 -26.76 8.69
N ASP A 587 -1.62 -27.54 7.62
CA ASP A 587 -2.59 -28.46 6.98
C ASP A 587 -3.79 -27.77 6.30
N ASN A 588 -3.72 -26.46 6.02
CA ASN A 588 -4.74 -25.78 5.24
C ASN A 588 -4.55 -26.04 3.75
N LEU A 589 -5.67 -26.24 3.03
CA LEU A 589 -5.66 -26.43 1.57
C LEU A 589 -5.70 -25.09 0.85
N HIS A 590 -4.73 -24.85 0.00
CA HIS A 590 -4.67 -23.72 -0.92
C HIS A 590 -4.91 -24.15 -2.36
N SER A 591 -5.72 -23.37 -3.08
CA SER A 591 -6.04 -23.58 -4.49
C SER A 591 -6.13 -22.21 -5.19
N PRO A 592 -5.61 -22.08 -6.42
CA PRO A 592 -5.75 -20.84 -7.18
C PRO A 592 -7.20 -20.63 -7.64
N GLU A 593 -7.61 -19.38 -7.87
CA GLU A 593 -8.95 -19.06 -8.37
C GLU A 593 -9.25 -19.71 -9.73
N ASN A 594 -8.24 -19.81 -10.61
CA ASN A 594 -8.40 -20.24 -12.01
C ASN A 594 -7.57 -21.49 -12.38
N ARG A 595 -7.41 -22.47 -11.49
CA ARG A 595 -6.58 -23.70 -11.67
C ARG A 595 -5.07 -23.47 -11.75
N VAL A 596 -4.63 -22.28 -12.12
CA VAL A 596 -3.21 -21.86 -12.16
C VAL A 596 -3.08 -20.59 -11.34
N TYR A 597 -2.11 -20.53 -10.46
CA TYR A 597 -1.86 -19.32 -9.67
C TYR A 597 -1.52 -18.15 -10.59
N SER A 598 -2.29 -17.09 -10.49
CA SER A 598 -2.02 -15.84 -11.19
C SER A 598 -0.76 -15.17 -10.62
N PRO A 599 -0.10 -14.30 -11.37
CA PRO A 599 1.05 -13.53 -10.86
C PRO A 599 0.72 -12.75 -9.60
N LYS A 600 -0.51 -12.25 -9.47
CA LYS A 600 -0.97 -11.54 -8.28
C LYS A 600 -1.08 -12.47 -7.07
N GLU A 601 -1.69 -13.66 -7.22
CA GLU A 601 -1.78 -14.64 -6.13
C GLU A 601 -0.38 -15.11 -5.69
N LEU A 602 0.57 -15.25 -6.61
CA LEU A 602 1.96 -15.59 -6.27
C LEU A 602 2.66 -14.44 -5.55
N MET A 603 2.48 -13.22 -5.99
CA MET A 603 3.04 -12.05 -5.34
C MET A 603 2.51 -11.86 -3.91
N GLU A 604 1.21 -12.04 -3.73
CA GLU A 604 0.49 -11.86 -2.46
C GLU A 604 0.44 -13.11 -1.58
N MET A 605 1.15 -14.19 -1.96
CA MET A 605 1.19 -15.44 -1.19
C MET A 605 1.70 -15.18 0.24
N ASP A 606 0.94 -15.64 1.25
CA ASP A 606 1.13 -15.37 2.68
C ASP A 606 1.21 -16.64 3.55
N TRP A 607 1.50 -17.79 2.93
CA TRP A 607 1.60 -19.10 3.56
C TRP A 607 2.85 -19.87 3.13
N LEU A 608 3.22 -20.91 3.85
CA LEU A 608 4.39 -21.75 3.62
C LEU A 608 3.99 -23.20 3.34
N ASP A 609 4.65 -23.85 2.37
CA ASP A 609 4.39 -25.23 1.98
C ASP A 609 4.56 -26.23 3.15
N ALA A 610 3.77 -27.31 3.15
CA ALA A 610 3.77 -28.36 4.18
C ALA A 610 5.16 -28.97 4.49
N CYS A 611 6.12 -28.94 3.55
CA CYS A 611 7.47 -29.43 3.81
C CYS A 611 8.40 -28.38 4.43
N VAL A 612 7.92 -27.14 4.65
CA VAL A 612 8.69 -26.05 5.25
C VAL A 612 8.45 -26.00 6.76
N HIS A 613 9.49 -26.29 7.55
CA HIS A 613 9.47 -26.13 8.99
C HIS A 613 9.92 -24.72 9.36
N GLY A 614 8.98 -23.91 9.78
CA GLY A 614 9.15 -22.49 10.14
C GLY A 614 7.82 -21.76 10.03
N LYS A 615 7.81 -20.49 10.34
CA LYS A 615 6.63 -19.63 10.24
C LYS A 615 7.01 -18.29 9.61
N LEU A 616 6.04 -17.56 9.13
CA LEU A 616 6.21 -16.13 8.85
C LEU A 616 6.40 -15.41 10.18
N PRO A 617 7.39 -14.52 10.32
CA PRO A 617 7.69 -13.87 11.60
C PRO A 617 6.61 -12.84 11.95
N HIS A 618 6.31 -12.69 13.24
CA HIS A 618 5.47 -11.60 13.70
C HIS A 618 6.20 -10.26 13.56
N TYR A 619 5.43 -9.19 13.38
CA TYR A 619 5.97 -7.83 13.22
C TYR A 619 6.93 -7.45 14.36
N ASP A 620 6.62 -7.84 15.59
CA ASP A 620 7.43 -7.55 16.79
C ASP A 620 8.76 -8.33 16.86
N GLU A 621 8.86 -9.45 16.12
CA GLU A 621 10.10 -10.25 16.02
C GLU A 621 11.09 -9.65 15.02
N LEU A 622 10.67 -8.65 14.23
CA LEU A 622 11.46 -8.06 13.16
C LEU A 622 12.33 -6.91 13.66
N ASP A 623 13.45 -6.69 13.01
CA ASP A 623 14.24 -5.50 13.25
C ASP A 623 13.60 -4.22 12.67
N VAL A 624 14.11 -3.07 13.11
CA VAL A 624 13.58 -1.75 12.76
C VAL A 624 13.59 -1.51 11.23
N LYS A 625 14.67 -1.91 10.53
CA LYS A 625 14.78 -1.71 9.08
C LYS A 625 13.71 -2.51 8.33
N THR A 626 13.50 -3.76 8.72
CA THR A 626 12.47 -4.61 8.12
C THR A 626 11.06 -4.09 8.40
N ARG A 627 10.78 -3.62 9.62
CA ARG A 627 9.48 -2.99 9.93
C ARG A 627 9.20 -1.79 9.01
N THR A 628 10.21 -0.95 8.76
CA THR A 628 10.10 0.18 7.81
C THR A 628 9.78 -0.33 6.39
N VAL A 629 10.46 -1.38 5.93
CA VAL A 629 10.21 -1.99 4.62
C VAL A 629 8.79 -2.53 4.50
N LEU A 630 8.30 -3.23 5.53
CA LEU A 630 6.92 -3.77 5.54
C LEU A 630 5.88 -2.65 5.54
N ALA A 631 6.08 -1.61 6.33
CA ALA A 631 5.17 -0.46 6.37
C ALA A 631 5.09 0.25 4.99
N ILE A 632 6.22 0.44 4.30
CA ILE A 632 6.25 1.00 2.94
C ILE A 632 5.44 0.14 1.96
N ASN A 633 5.52 -1.19 2.08
CA ASN A 633 4.78 -2.12 1.22
C ASN A 633 3.32 -2.37 1.67
N GLY A 634 2.88 -1.78 2.78
CA GLY A 634 1.53 -2.00 3.34
C GLY A 634 1.33 -3.40 3.90
N LEU A 635 2.40 -4.06 4.36
CA LEU A 635 2.41 -5.41 4.92
C LEU A 635 2.44 -5.44 6.45
N ASP A 636 2.36 -4.30 7.10
CA ASP A 636 2.32 -4.16 8.56
C ASP A 636 1.05 -4.73 9.22
N ASN A 637 0.04 -5.10 8.42
CA ASN A 637 -1.25 -5.63 8.85
C ASN A 637 -1.68 -6.93 8.13
N VAL A 638 -0.78 -7.63 7.45
CA VAL A 638 -1.13 -8.87 6.74
C VAL A 638 -1.25 -10.05 7.72
N LYS A 639 -2.26 -10.91 7.52
CA LYS A 639 -2.45 -12.18 8.26
C LYS A 639 -1.15 -12.98 8.30
N GLY A 640 -0.74 -13.42 9.50
CA GLY A 640 0.54 -14.09 9.73
C GLY A 640 1.65 -13.13 10.22
N LEU A 641 1.52 -11.83 9.95
CA LEU A 641 2.32 -10.76 10.55
C LEU A 641 1.52 -10.00 11.64
N GLU A 642 0.28 -10.43 11.91
CA GLU A 642 -0.56 -9.89 12.97
C GLU A 642 0.04 -10.19 14.35
N LYS A 643 -0.13 -9.21 15.24
CA LYS A 643 0.31 -9.19 16.65
C LYS A 643 -0.23 -10.32 17.50
#